data_db244ad5a658f7072c47dfe2a64e8a14
#
_entry.id   db244ad5a658f7072c47dfe2a64e8a14
#
_cell.length_a   1.000
_cell.length_b   1.000
_cell.length_c   1.000
_cell.angle_alpha   90.00
_cell.angle_beta   90.00
_cell.angle_gamma   90.00
#
_symmetry.space_group_name_H-M   'P 1'
#
loop_
_entity.id
_entity.type
_entity.pdbx_description
1 polymer ?
#
loop_
_entity_poly.entity_id
_entity_poly.type
_entity_poly.pdbx_seq_one_letter_code
_entity_poly.pdbx_strand_id
1 'polypeptide(L)'
;MRKYLAFFGSWSMSVRAVSFSDINSWIGEGNVEAMLVIAWNDGKTPGALAWGYKGEEETTIVEMLNDVVKTDPRLFSLMRRQGGYTVDGLGFDLNGENTVALVVGGDTTYPKYNATGQFTATPNNFKKWECVDKEDHWNSPSVSEDGVWHCLARSESGNEAETEINKMPIQNRYTYIFYYDKPGSDTPDYANAVAVEPYIQEAVDYSQGIFFVNEDWYGWDNGTINFLTNDGRMVYRIFRRENPDEKLGVTTQFGTIYGEKFFLISKQANSTEEESTGGRLVVADALSLEKIAAFDQIGGGDGRSFLGVDEKTGYIGSSSGIFVFDIENMKVGDVIEGTSNDEGLYSGQIGSMVRAGKYVFAAKQSEGVLVIDAENHTLQTTIELPSIATLVLGRDGNIWAADGNALVRINPVSFETWTRSLPSGCRVTDTWGAWNAGSLCAAYKSNLLYFADESKNKVVRYNIDTDELNASFFTLPDQDGEYVQMFYGAGLRVDPQTDNVVVTSTESGYLSHYMNNWIHIVDGTNGELLNTLLPEKYYWFPAMPVFPDNEYPVISISDNLSVGSSPVKISLLESVSDADNLSAAVVSTVKVEDPSILSARIEGYDLILSGEKLGDTSFSLTVNSNGRVETKMVSVHVTEVSGIEDAESLKIVASPNPVRDILTVRACVGAELTVFDLRGVAVYRDTMVGSKSRLNVSSLPAGIYVLSVCANDRTEYIRIIKQ
;
A
#
# COMPACT_ATOMS: atom_id res chain seq x y z
N MET A 1 -24.25 28.64 -13.99
CA MET A 1 -24.34 30.01 -14.52
C MET A 1 -25.03 30.88 -13.48
N ARG A 2 -24.30 31.47 -12.54
CA ARG A 2 -24.81 32.56 -11.68
C ARG A 2 -23.76 33.69 -11.73
N LYS A 3 -24.10 34.75 -12.45
CA LYS A 3 -23.33 35.99 -12.53
C LYS A 3 -23.46 36.73 -11.19
N TYR A 4 -22.37 36.97 -10.52
CA TYR A 4 -22.29 37.99 -9.49
C TYR A 4 -21.94 39.32 -10.16
N LEU A 5 -22.85 40.26 -10.13
CA LEU A 5 -22.59 41.67 -10.46
C LEU A 5 -21.85 42.29 -9.24
N ALA A 6 -20.60 42.64 -9.45
CA ALA A 6 -19.87 43.51 -8.50
C ALA A 6 -20.27 44.97 -8.77
N PHE A 7 -20.81 45.62 -7.74
CA PHE A 7 -21.03 47.07 -7.71
C PHE A 7 -19.69 47.79 -7.50
N PHE A 8 -19.16 48.44 -8.53
CA PHE A 8 -18.05 49.37 -8.40
C PHE A 8 -18.58 50.72 -7.94
N GLY A 9 -18.52 50.99 -6.63
CA GLY A 9 -18.57 52.33 -6.09
C GLY A 9 -17.19 52.96 -6.20
N SER A 10 -17.05 54.06 -6.95
CA SER A 10 -15.82 54.85 -6.99
C SER A 10 -15.64 55.58 -5.68
N TRP A 11 -14.88 54.97 -4.76
CA TRP A 11 -14.31 55.69 -3.63
C TRP A 11 -12.88 56.08 -4.03
N SER A 12 -12.58 57.38 -4.07
CA SER A 12 -11.20 57.85 -4.05
C SER A 12 -10.61 57.53 -2.67
N MET A 13 -10.05 56.34 -2.52
CA MET A 13 -9.20 56.06 -1.36
C MET A 13 -7.93 56.87 -1.51
N SER A 14 -7.62 57.69 -0.51
CA SER A 14 -6.25 58.19 -0.33
C SER A 14 -5.37 56.95 -0.13
N VAL A 15 -4.48 56.69 -1.06
CA VAL A 15 -3.58 55.54 -1.01
C VAL A 15 -2.67 55.76 0.23
N ARG A 16 -2.87 54.98 1.26
CA ARG A 16 -2.04 54.93 2.44
C ARG A 16 -1.08 53.76 2.29
N ALA A 17 0.21 53.99 2.55
CA ALA A 17 1.18 52.91 2.59
C ALA A 17 0.74 51.78 3.51
N VAL A 18 0.95 50.53 3.09
CA VAL A 18 0.67 49.34 3.92
C VAL A 18 1.41 49.45 5.26
N SER A 19 0.73 49.12 6.31
CA SER A 19 1.24 49.18 7.68
C SER A 19 1.01 47.86 8.41
N PHE A 20 1.67 47.65 9.54
CA PHE A 20 1.49 46.46 10.39
C PHE A 20 0.03 46.21 10.81
N SER A 21 -0.78 47.26 10.88
CA SER A 21 -2.20 47.14 11.21
C SER A 21 -3.06 46.64 10.03
N ASP A 22 -2.53 46.64 8.84
CA ASP A 22 -3.23 46.18 7.65
C ASP A 22 -2.97 44.66 7.38
N ILE A 23 -2.00 44.07 8.11
CA ILE A 23 -1.65 42.66 8.00
C ILE A 23 -2.69 41.81 8.75
N ASN A 24 -3.36 40.92 7.98
CA ASN A 24 -4.38 40.02 8.52
C ASN A 24 -3.81 38.62 8.81
N SER A 25 -2.67 38.26 8.24
CA SER A 25 -2.03 36.94 8.42
C SER A 25 -0.57 37.11 8.79
N TRP A 26 -0.14 36.34 9.78
CA TRP A 26 1.23 36.30 10.25
C TRP A 26 1.81 34.93 10.10
N ILE A 27 2.97 34.83 9.46
CA ILE A 27 3.73 33.60 9.22
C ILE A 27 4.84 33.51 10.27
N GLY A 28 5.14 32.27 10.70
CA GLY A 28 6.16 31.99 11.71
C GLY A 28 5.73 32.30 13.14
N GLU A 29 6.61 32.03 14.07
CA GLU A 29 6.43 32.25 15.52
C GLU A 29 7.67 32.95 16.09
N GLY A 30 7.49 33.79 17.10
CA GLY A 30 8.57 34.52 17.77
C GLY A 30 8.18 35.88 18.29
N ASN A 31 9.17 36.58 18.87
CA ASN A 31 8.98 37.84 19.56
C ASN A 31 9.24 39.06 18.65
N VAL A 32 9.81 38.88 17.47
CA VAL A 32 10.10 39.94 16.52
C VAL A 32 9.03 39.95 15.43
N GLU A 33 8.27 41.03 15.34
CA GLU A 33 7.29 41.29 14.29
C GLU A 33 7.93 42.07 13.15
N ALA A 34 7.99 41.51 11.95
CA ALA A 34 8.49 42.12 10.73
C ALA A 34 7.46 42.08 9.62
N MET A 35 7.65 42.85 8.58
CA MET A 35 6.83 42.81 7.36
C MET A 35 7.74 42.55 6.17
N LEU A 36 7.38 41.57 5.33
CA LEU A 36 7.98 41.34 4.02
C LEU A 36 7.13 42.01 2.96
N VAL A 37 7.74 42.83 2.11
CA VAL A 37 7.11 43.42 0.92
C VAL A 37 7.88 42.99 -0.31
N ILE A 38 7.17 42.55 -1.36
CA ILE A 38 7.76 42.21 -2.65
C ILE A 38 7.08 43.06 -3.73
N ALA A 39 7.88 43.75 -4.53
CA ALA A 39 7.43 44.62 -5.62
C ALA A 39 8.06 44.21 -6.95
N TRP A 40 7.24 43.76 -7.91
CA TRP A 40 7.75 43.12 -9.13
C TRP A 40 7.99 44.10 -10.26
N ASN A 41 7.60 45.20 -10.47
CA ASN A 41 7.85 46.05 -11.63
C ASN A 41 7.61 45.33 -12.98
N ASP A 42 6.60 44.51 -13.10
CA ASP A 42 6.22 43.73 -14.28
C ASP A 42 4.91 44.21 -14.96
N GLY A 43 4.33 45.26 -14.41
CA GLY A 43 3.13 45.90 -14.92
C GLY A 43 1.80 45.21 -14.53
N LYS A 44 1.86 44.20 -13.70
CA LYS A 44 0.66 43.51 -13.18
C LYS A 44 0.13 44.17 -11.91
N THR A 45 -1.11 43.84 -11.57
CA THR A 45 -1.79 44.43 -10.42
C THR A 45 -2.34 43.35 -9.47
N PRO A 46 -2.07 43.45 -8.14
CA PRO A 46 -1.32 44.49 -7.44
C PRO A 46 0.18 44.43 -7.73
N GLY A 47 0.87 45.54 -7.95
CA GLY A 47 2.30 45.58 -8.30
C GLY A 47 3.25 45.25 -7.14
N ALA A 48 2.73 45.26 -5.90
CA ALA A 48 3.46 44.86 -4.70
C ALA A 48 2.51 44.17 -3.68
N LEU A 49 3.06 43.18 -3.00
CA LEU A 49 2.35 42.39 -1.96
C LEU A 49 3.10 42.44 -0.63
N ALA A 50 2.37 42.29 0.49
CA ALA A 50 2.93 42.36 1.84
C ALA A 50 2.46 41.20 2.73
N TRP A 51 3.42 40.55 3.41
CA TRP A 51 3.22 39.49 4.39
C TRP A 51 3.65 39.95 5.80
N GLY A 52 2.95 39.52 6.82
CA GLY A 52 3.42 39.64 8.21
C GLY A 52 4.29 38.43 8.56
N TYR A 53 5.34 38.67 9.32
CA TYR A 53 6.23 37.62 9.78
C TYR A 53 6.57 37.78 11.27
N LYS A 54 6.61 36.66 11.99
CA LYS A 54 7.09 36.57 13.37
C LYS A 54 8.29 35.65 13.43
N GLY A 55 9.37 36.12 14.03
CA GLY A 55 10.60 35.33 14.18
C GLY A 55 11.31 35.66 15.48
N GLU A 56 12.45 35.01 15.69
CA GLU A 56 13.34 35.28 16.80
C GLU A 56 14.35 36.40 16.46
N GLU A 57 15.03 36.94 17.47
CA GLU A 57 16.00 38.03 17.28
C GLU A 57 17.17 37.68 16.39
N GLU A 58 17.45 36.39 16.22
CA GLU A 58 18.56 35.90 15.42
C GLU A 58 18.12 35.54 13.97
N THR A 59 16.83 35.51 13.68
CA THR A 59 16.30 35.17 12.33
C THR A 59 16.79 36.16 11.31
N THR A 60 17.46 35.67 10.26
CA THR A 60 17.94 36.52 9.18
C THR A 60 16.83 36.85 8.17
N ILE A 61 17.07 37.89 7.34
CA ILE A 61 16.10 38.31 6.32
C ILE A 61 15.86 37.19 5.29
N VAL A 62 16.89 36.42 4.95
CA VAL A 62 16.74 35.31 4.00
C VAL A 62 15.96 34.13 4.62
N GLU A 63 16.13 33.86 5.91
CA GLU A 63 15.32 32.87 6.62
C GLU A 63 13.84 33.28 6.65
N MET A 64 13.55 34.54 6.99
CA MET A 64 12.20 35.09 6.88
C MET A 64 11.60 34.88 5.47
N LEU A 65 12.34 35.24 4.41
CA LEU A 65 11.86 35.04 3.03
C LEU A 65 11.57 33.57 2.74
N ASN A 66 12.47 32.67 3.14
CA ASN A 66 12.31 31.24 2.92
C ASN A 66 11.11 30.66 3.69
N ASP A 67 10.86 31.12 4.93
CA ASP A 67 9.71 30.69 5.72
C ASP A 67 8.39 31.15 5.09
N VAL A 68 8.37 32.39 4.57
CA VAL A 68 7.19 32.88 3.83
C VAL A 68 6.94 32.07 2.57
N VAL A 69 7.99 31.78 1.78
CA VAL A 69 7.90 30.94 0.57
C VAL A 69 7.44 29.52 0.88
N LYS A 70 7.83 28.96 2.02
CA LYS A 70 7.39 27.63 2.45
C LYS A 70 5.92 27.60 2.87
N THR A 71 5.47 28.68 3.54
CA THR A 71 4.12 28.72 4.15
C THR A 71 3.05 29.20 3.19
N ASP A 72 3.40 30.11 2.27
CA ASP A 72 2.51 30.59 1.20
C ASP A 72 2.98 30.03 -0.15
N PRO A 73 2.43 28.89 -0.62
CA PRO A 73 2.87 28.25 -1.85
C PRO A 73 2.60 29.06 -3.13
N ARG A 74 1.84 30.15 -3.04
CA ARG A 74 1.64 31.11 -4.14
C ARG A 74 2.91 31.94 -4.39
N LEU A 75 3.75 32.15 -3.34
CA LEU A 75 5.03 32.82 -3.47
C LEU A 75 6.12 31.81 -3.79
N PHE A 76 6.87 32.02 -4.85
CA PHE A 76 7.96 31.16 -5.25
C PHE A 76 9.23 31.93 -5.53
N SER A 77 10.37 31.29 -5.24
CA SER A 77 11.69 31.93 -5.32
C SER A 77 12.69 31.10 -6.11
N LEU A 78 13.50 31.78 -6.91
CA LEU A 78 14.71 31.24 -7.51
C LEU A 78 15.89 31.74 -6.72
N MET A 79 16.59 30.84 -6.03
CA MET A 79 17.72 31.15 -5.17
C MET A 79 19.02 30.58 -5.75
N ARG A 80 20.12 31.31 -5.55
CA ARG A 80 21.46 30.84 -5.87
C ARG A 80 22.31 30.85 -4.61
N ARG A 81 23.08 29.75 -4.41
CA ARG A 81 24.00 29.62 -3.27
C ARG A 81 25.45 29.78 -3.75
N GLN A 82 26.10 30.87 -3.36
CA GLN A 82 27.51 31.11 -3.61
C GLN A 82 28.07 32.01 -2.51
N GLY A 83 28.62 31.41 -1.44
CA GLY A 83 29.09 32.14 -0.27
C GLY A 83 28.01 32.83 0.56
N GLY A 84 26.75 32.47 0.33
CA GLY A 84 25.49 32.96 0.88
C GLY A 84 24.39 32.80 -0.15
N TYR A 85 23.19 33.24 0.17
CA TYR A 85 22.04 33.20 -0.71
C TYR A 85 21.91 34.51 -1.50
N THR A 86 21.59 34.39 -2.79
CA THR A 86 21.20 35.48 -3.65
C THR A 86 19.83 35.21 -4.23
N VAL A 87 18.93 36.17 -4.15
CA VAL A 87 17.62 36.12 -4.81
C VAL A 87 17.83 36.39 -6.31
N ASP A 88 17.68 35.35 -7.11
CA ASP A 88 17.77 35.45 -8.59
C ASP A 88 16.38 35.57 -9.24
N GLY A 89 15.29 35.29 -8.49
CA GLY A 89 13.95 35.47 -8.99
C GLY A 89 12.91 35.36 -7.89
N LEU A 90 11.83 36.12 -8.04
CA LEU A 90 10.63 36.02 -7.20
C LEU A 90 9.39 36.03 -8.10
N GLY A 91 8.43 35.19 -7.78
CA GLY A 91 7.15 35.12 -8.46
C GLY A 91 6.01 34.90 -7.49
N PHE A 92 4.78 35.16 -7.95
CA PHE A 92 3.57 34.94 -7.18
C PHE A 92 2.41 34.53 -8.09
N ASP A 93 1.74 33.44 -7.75
CA ASP A 93 0.53 32.95 -8.40
C ASP A 93 -0.63 33.95 -8.15
N LEU A 94 -0.94 34.75 -9.16
CA LEU A 94 -1.96 35.78 -9.07
C LEU A 94 -3.38 35.28 -9.34
N ASN A 95 -3.50 34.26 -10.20
CA ASN A 95 -4.81 33.77 -10.64
C ASN A 95 -5.32 32.58 -9.82
N GLY A 96 -4.46 31.99 -8.96
CA GLY A 96 -4.82 30.86 -8.08
C GLY A 96 -4.93 29.54 -8.83
N GLU A 97 -4.34 29.41 -10.02
CA GLU A 97 -4.35 28.15 -10.78
C GLU A 97 -3.36 27.13 -10.21
N ASN A 98 -2.55 27.52 -9.23
CA ASN A 98 -1.52 26.72 -8.56
C ASN A 98 -0.47 26.12 -9.52
N THR A 99 -0.28 26.71 -10.69
CA THR A 99 0.68 26.26 -11.70
C THR A 99 2.02 26.96 -11.49
N VAL A 100 2.77 26.58 -10.49
CA VAL A 100 4.10 27.14 -10.19
C VAL A 100 5.15 26.34 -10.94
N ALA A 101 5.60 26.84 -12.10
CA ALA A 101 6.64 26.23 -12.93
C ALA A 101 7.45 27.30 -13.68
N LEU A 102 8.76 27.03 -13.89
CA LEU A 102 9.66 27.90 -14.61
C LEU A 102 10.25 27.20 -15.83
N VAL A 103 10.53 27.97 -16.88
CA VAL A 103 11.23 27.49 -18.07
C VAL A 103 12.67 28.07 -18.09
N VAL A 104 13.64 27.21 -18.27
CA VAL A 104 15.05 27.55 -18.41
C VAL A 104 15.69 26.80 -19.58
N GLY A 105 16.18 27.53 -20.57
CA GLY A 105 16.81 26.92 -21.75
C GLY A 105 15.88 26.03 -22.59
N GLY A 106 14.56 26.22 -22.48
CA GLY A 106 13.53 25.45 -23.17
C GLY A 106 12.94 24.31 -22.34
N ASP A 107 13.52 23.97 -21.18
CA ASP A 107 13.06 22.93 -20.30
C ASP A 107 12.18 23.52 -19.18
N THR A 108 11.03 22.89 -18.90
CA THR A 108 10.17 23.25 -17.79
C THR A 108 10.71 22.62 -16.50
N THR A 109 10.79 23.41 -15.45
CA THR A 109 11.28 23.02 -14.13
C THR A 109 10.22 23.34 -13.08
N TYR A 110 9.97 22.40 -12.17
CA TYR A 110 9.01 22.50 -11.07
C TYR A 110 9.71 22.74 -9.73
N PRO A 111 8.99 23.20 -8.72
CA PRO A 111 9.57 23.47 -7.40
C PRO A 111 10.18 22.22 -6.77
N LYS A 112 11.36 22.36 -6.17
CA LYS A 112 12.03 21.26 -5.45
C LYS A 112 11.86 21.30 -3.93
N TYR A 113 11.35 22.40 -3.40
CA TYR A 113 11.13 22.59 -1.97
C TYR A 113 12.33 22.22 -1.08
N ASN A 114 13.52 22.63 -1.51
CA ASN A 114 14.72 22.42 -0.72
C ASN A 114 14.96 23.59 0.28
N ALA A 115 16.00 23.48 1.11
CA ALA A 115 16.34 24.48 2.12
C ALA A 115 16.67 25.87 1.54
N THR A 116 16.92 25.98 0.23
CA THR A 116 17.28 27.24 -0.45
C THR A 116 16.10 27.91 -1.15
N GLY A 117 14.90 27.42 -0.97
CA GLY A 117 13.70 27.88 -1.67
C GLY A 117 13.14 26.84 -2.64
N GLN A 118 12.16 27.24 -3.45
CA GLN A 118 11.49 26.29 -4.38
C GLN A 118 12.31 25.97 -5.61
N PHE A 119 13.10 26.94 -6.12
CA PHE A 119 13.97 26.77 -7.28
C PHE A 119 15.41 27.15 -6.93
N THR A 120 16.38 26.46 -7.52
CA THR A 120 17.80 26.72 -7.30
C THR A 120 18.53 26.98 -8.62
N ALA A 121 19.18 28.13 -8.71
CA ALA A 121 20.08 28.44 -9.82
C ALA A 121 21.53 28.00 -9.54
N THR A 122 22.22 27.52 -10.54
CA THR A 122 23.67 27.26 -10.45
C THR A 122 24.48 28.53 -10.58
N PRO A 123 25.65 28.65 -9.92
CA PRO A 123 26.46 29.89 -9.93
C PRO A 123 26.89 30.44 -11.31
N ASN A 124 26.89 29.61 -12.33
CA ASN A 124 27.30 29.99 -13.69
C ASN A 124 26.14 29.89 -14.70
N ASN A 125 24.90 29.78 -14.24
CA ASN A 125 23.76 29.63 -15.12
C ASN A 125 23.12 31.02 -15.42
N PHE A 126 23.65 31.73 -16.41
CA PHE A 126 23.10 33.00 -16.91
C PHE A 126 21.93 32.79 -17.89
N LYS A 127 21.30 31.64 -17.89
CA LYS A 127 20.12 31.42 -18.73
C LYS A 127 18.95 32.23 -18.18
N LYS A 128 18.10 32.70 -19.10
CA LYS A 128 16.85 33.34 -18.72
C LYS A 128 15.89 32.34 -18.14
N TRP A 129 15.34 32.66 -17.00
CA TRP A 129 14.25 31.92 -16.36
C TRP A 129 12.93 32.64 -16.61
N GLU A 130 11.94 31.94 -17.13
CA GLU A 130 10.63 32.51 -17.44
C GLU A 130 9.55 31.72 -16.68
N CYS A 131 8.52 32.41 -16.13
CA CYS A 131 7.35 31.74 -15.58
C CYS A 131 6.53 31.09 -16.69
N VAL A 132 6.06 29.86 -16.48
CA VAL A 132 5.18 29.16 -17.42
C VAL A 132 3.86 29.91 -17.52
N ASP A 133 3.26 30.24 -16.41
CA ASP A 133 2.07 31.10 -16.38
C ASP A 133 2.49 32.56 -16.56
N LYS A 134 2.03 33.14 -17.65
CA LYS A 134 2.34 34.54 -17.98
C LYS A 134 1.44 35.53 -17.26
N GLU A 135 0.38 35.08 -16.60
CA GLU A 135 -0.49 35.92 -15.78
C GLU A 135 0.08 36.13 -14.39
N ASP A 136 0.95 35.26 -13.92
CA ASP A 136 1.63 35.35 -12.63
C ASP A 136 2.72 36.41 -12.58
N HIS A 137 2.97 36.96 -11.38
CA HIS A 137 4.17 37.75 -11.16
C HIS A 137 5.42 36.92 -11.36
N TRP A 138 6.38 37.46 -12.11
CA TRP A 138 7.70 36.88 -12.21
C TRP A 138 8.72 37.89 -12.71
N ASN A 139 9.83 38.03 -11.98
CA ASN A 139 11.02 38.66 -12.46
C ASN A 139 12.29 37.91 -12.07
N SER A 140 13.18 37.73 -13.02
CA SER A 140 14.50 37.13 -12.84
C SER A 140 15.49 37.76 -13.78
N PRO A 141 16.69 38.22 -13.34
CA PRO A 141 17.73 38.73 -14.23
C PRO A 141 18.29 37.59 -15.11
N SER A 142 18.30 37.76 -16.40
CA SER A 142 18.99 36.84 -17.32
C SER A 142 20.40 37.29 -17.68
N VAL A 143 20.61 38.60 -17.75
CA VAL A 143 21.87 39.29 -17.94
C VAL A 143 21.76 40.67 -17.28
N SER A 144 22.86 41.34 -17.04
CA SER A 144 22.90 42.63 -16.34
C SER A 144 22.02 43.76 -16.90
N GLU A 145 21.40 43.54 -18.06
CA GLU A 145 20.52 44.52 -18.72
C GLU A 145 19.05 44.37 -18.37
N ASP A 146 18.64 43.24 -17.75
CA ASP A 146 17.22 42.97 -17.48
C ASP A 146 16.73 43.48 -16.11
N GLY A 147 17.63 43.91 -15.26
CA GLY A 147 17.33 44.38 -13.91
C GLY A 147 17.93 43.50 -12.81
N VAL A 148 17.69 43.89 -11.56
CA VAL A 148 18.23 43.22 -10.37
C VAL A 148 17.29 43.36 -9.18
N TRP A 149 17.27 42.35 -8.33
CA TRP A 149 16.56 42.40 -7.05
C TRP A 149 17.38 43.13 -6.00
N HIS A 150 16.78 44.11 -5.34
CA HIS A 150 17.32 44.83 -4.18
C HIS A 150 16.52 44.46 -2.93
N CYS A 151 17.15 44.61 -1.76
CA CYS A 151 16.46 44.52 -0.47
C CYS A 151 16.74 45.81 0.33
N LEU A 152 15.65 46.45 0.77
CA LEU A 152 15.69 47.60 1.69
C LEU A 152 15.14 47.19 3.05
N ALA A 153 15.77 47.66 4.11
CA ALA A 153 15.21 47.64 5.46
C ALA A 153 14.63 49.04 5.76
N ARG A 154 13.36 49.12 6.06
CA ARG A 154 12.63 50.34 6.44
C ARG A 154 12.18 50.25 7.89
N SER A 155 12.61 51.21 8.72
CA SER A 155 12.15 51.33 10.07
C SER A 155 10.73 51.91 10.16
N GLU A 156 10.06 51.75 11.31
CA GLU A 156 8.73 52.33 11.55
C GLU A 156 8.73 53.88 11.44
N SER A 157 9.88 54.53 11.64
CA SER A 157 10.04 55.98 11.46
C SER A 157 10.20 56.35 9.96
N GLY A 158 10.27 55.41 9.03
CA GLY A 158 10.34 55.61 7.61
C GLY A 158 11.77 55.76 7.05
N ASN A 159 12.81 55.53 7.86
CA ASN A 159 14.18 55.49 7.37
C ASN A 159 14.44 54.19 6.56
N GLU A 160 14.95 54.32 5.36
CA GLU A 160 15.25 53.19 4.46
C GLU A 160 16.76 53.09 4.20
N ALA A 161 17.27 51.88 4.14
CA ALA A 161 18.63 51.55 3.76
C ALA A 161 18.73 50.20 3.06
N GLU A 162 19.61 50.08 2.08
CA GLU A 162 19.96 48.75 1.55
C GLU A 162 20.55 47.85 2.62
N THR A 163 20.22 46.56 2.55
CA THR A 163 20.59 45.59 3.60
C THR A 163 21.07 44.26 2.99
N GLU A 164 21.95 43.57 3.74
CA GLU A 164 22.43 42.23 3.40
C GLU A 164 21.52 41.18 3.96
N ILE A 165 20.88 40.38 3.12
CA ILE A 165 19.85 39.41 3.50
C ILE A 165 20.39 38.21 4.30
N ASN A 166 21.66 37.84 4.11
CA ASN A 166 22.25 36.62 4.68
C ASN A 166 22.78 36.78 6.11
N LYS A 167 23.05 38.01 6.54
CA LYS A 167 23.73 38.28 7.84
C LYS A 167 22.95 39.17 8.77
N MET A 168 22.04 39.95 8.22
CA MET A 168 21.27 40.88 9.00
C MET A 168 20.05 40.20 9.63
N PRO A 169 19.96 40.15 10.96
CA PRO A 169 18.76 39.66 11.62
C PRO A 169 17.61 40.62 11.39
N ILE A 170 16.41 40.07 11.39
CA ILE A 170 15.19 40.88 11.36
C ILE A 170 15.07 41.73 12.66
N GLN A 171 14.47 42.91 12.55
CA GLN A 171 14.26 43.82 13.65
C GLN A 171 12.76 44.05 13.88
N ASN A 172 12.39 44.21 15.12
CA ASN A 172 10.99 44.40 15.49
C ASN A 172 10.44 45.69 14.84
N ARG A 173 9.29 45.54 14.20
CA ARG A 173 8.57 46.64 13.49
C ARG A 173 9.33 47.21 12.28
N TYR A 174 10.22 46.39 11.68
CA TYR A 174 10.85 46.74 10.41
C TYR A 174 10.11 46.09 9.23
N THR A 175 10.12 46.79 8.08
CA THR A 175 9.64 46.32 6.80
C THR A 175 10.84 46.01 5.91
N TYR A 176 10.93 44.77 5.41
CA TYR A 176 11.95 44.36 4.45
C TYR A 176 11.32 44.29 3.06
N ILE A 177 11.85 45.13 2.13
CA ILE A 177 11.26 45.38 0.84
C ILE A 177 12.19 44.81 -0.23
N PHE A 178 11.76 43.71 -0.86
CA PHE A 178 12.38 43.22 -2.08
C PHE A 178 11.71 43.90 -3.26
N TYR A 179 12.48 44.59 -4.08
CA TYR A 179 11.97 45.24 -5.30
C TYR A 179 12.86 44.93 -6.50
N TYR A 180 12.25 44.79 -7.65
CA TYR A 180 12.94 44.57 -8.89
C TYR A 180 13.25 45.90 -9.56
N ASP A 181 14.53 46.30 -9.60
CA ASP A 181 15.01 47.50 -10.31
C ASP A 181 15.24 47.14 -11.77
N LYS A 182 14.43 47.74 -12.65
CA LYS A 182 14.48 47.51 -14.09
C LYS A 182 15.06 48.73 -14.79
N PRO A 183 16.14 48.59 -15.57
CA PRO A 183 16.77 49.72 -16.27
C PRO A 183 15.77 50.52 -17.11
N GLY A 184 15.71 51.81 -16.87
CA GLY A 184 14.88 52.76 -17.63
C GLY A 184 13.39 52.78 -17.21
N SER A 185 13.02 52.11 -16.13
CA SER A 185 11.70 52.25 -15.49
C SER A 185 11.83 52.99 -14.15
N ASP A 186 10.70 53.51 -13.67
CA ASP A 186 10.61 54.06 -12.31
C ASP A 186 10.75 52.96 -11.27
N THR A 187 11.24 53.29 -10.06
CA THR A 187 11.25 52.39 -8.93
C THR A 187 9.80 51.92 -8.63
N PRO A 188 9.57 50.63 -8.40
CA PRO A 188 8.22 50.10 -8.12
C PRO A 188 7.58 50.78 -6.92
N ASP A 189 6.28 51.01 -6.99
CA ASP A 189 5.53 51.61 -5.89
C ASP A 189 5.25 50.56 -4.81
N TYR A 190 6.27 50.25 -4.01
CA TYR A 190 6.13 49.34 -2.86
C TYR A 190 5.41 50.00 -1.67
N ALA A 191 5.17 51.29 -1.68
CA ALA A 191 4.40 51.97 -0.63
C ALA A 191 2.92 51.60 -0.69
N ASN A 192 2.42 51.22 -1.88
CA ASN A 192 1.05 50.78 -2.13
C ASN A 192 0.91 49.25 -2.17
N ALA A 193 1.78 48.54 -1.48
CA ALA A 193 1.67 47.08 -1.37
C ALA A 193 0.33 46.67 -0.74
N VAL A 194 -0.24 45.60 -1.24
CA VAL A 194 -1.48 45.01 -0.72
C VAL A 194 -1.14 43.88 0.26
N ALA A 195 -1.73 43.92 1.45
CA ALA A 195 -1.58 42.83 2.40
C ALA A 195 -2.16 41.55 1.80
N VAL A 196 -1.38 40.47 1.83
CA VAL A 196 -1.80 39.17 1.29
C VAL A 196 -2.82 38.55 2.23
N GLU A 197 -3.92 38.07 1.68
CA GLU A 197 -4.86 37.23 2.43
C GLU A 197 -4.22 35.90 2.77
N PRO A 198 -4.54 35.33 3.96
CA PRO A 198 -4.03 34.02 4.35
C PRO A 198 -4.24 33.00 3.25
N TYR A 199 -3.19 32.24 2.94
CA TYR A 199 -3.36 31.07 2.09
C TYR A 199 -4.18 30.03 2.84
N ILE A 200 -5.30 29.64 2.25
CA ILE A 200 -6.13 28.55 2.78
C ILE A 200 -5.89 27.35 1.87
N GLN A 201 -5.16 26.38 2.39
CA GLN A 201 -4.95 25.14 1.67
C GLN A 201 -6.30 24.46 1.45
N GLU A 202 -6.62 24.17 0.19
CA GLU A 202 -7.83 23.41 -0.13
C GLU A 202 -7.70 22.00 0.47
N ALA A 203 -8.73 21.57 1.21
CA ALA A 203 -8.76 20.22 1.76
C ALA A 203 -8.86 19.19 0.62
N VAL A 204 -8.07 18.14 0.70
CA VAL A 204 -8.12 17.00 -0.22
C VAL A 204 -8.74 15.82 0.51
N ASP A 205 -9.71 15.18 -0.11
CA ASP A 205 -10.29 13.94 0.41
C ASP A 205 -9.43 12.76 -0.05
N TYR A 206 -8.60 12.25 0.85
CA TYR A 206 -7.73 11.10 0.60
C TYR A 206 -8.43 9.75 0.77
N SER A 207 -9.71 9.74 1.11
CA SER A 207 -10.48 8.51 1.27
C SER A 207 -10.88 7.86 -0.04
N GLN A 208 -10.80 8.60 -1.16
CA GLN A 208 -11.22 8.13 -2.48
C GLN A 208 -10.30 8.67 -3.57
N GLY A 209 -9.66 7.77 -4.30
CA GLY A 209 -8.73 8.13 -5.36
C GLY A 209 -7.57 7.15 -5.49
N ILE A 210 -6.43 7.61 -5.99
CA ILE A 210 -5.26 6.76 -6.20
C ILE A 210 -4.01 7.50 -5.74
N PHE A 211 -3.29 6.92 -4.80
CA PHE A 211 -1.94 7.35 -4.42
C PHE A 211 -0.91 6.81 -5.41
N PHE A 212 0.06 7.62 -5.78
CA PHE A 212 1.24 7.21 -6.54
C PHE A 212 2.47 7.45 -5.71
N VAL A 213 3.09 6.37 -5.26
CA VAL A 213 4.38 6.40 -4.56
C VAL A 213 5.47 6.58 -5.62
N ASN A 214 6.32 7.60 -5.45
CA ASN A 214 7.35 7.95 -6.41
C ASN A 214 8.73 7.84 -5.76
N GLU A 215 9.71 7.31 -6.53
CA GLU A 215 11.10 7.26 -6.09
C GLU A 215 11.76 8.63 -6.10
N ASP A 216 11.30 9.50 -6.98
CA ASP A 216 11.93 10.73 -7.40
C ASP A 216 13.38 10.49 -7.91
N TRP A 217 14.17 11.54 -8.10
CA TRP A 217 15.48 11.38 -8.71
C TRP A 217 16.51 10.82 -7.73
N TYR A 218 16.87 9.55 -7.90
CA TYR A 218 17.81 8.83 -7.05
C TYR A 218 19.12 9.64 -6.79
N GLY A 219 19.46 9.80 -5.51
CA GLY A 219 20.64 10.52 -5.04
C GLY A 219 20.54 12.06 -5.07
N TRP A 220 19.41 12.62 -5.56
CA TRP A 220 19.18 14.05 -5.67
C TRP A 220 17.95 14.54 -4.92
N ASP A 221 16.88 13.76 -4.94
CA ASP A 221 15.61 14.13 -4.32
C ASP A 221 15.10 13.00 -3.41
N ASN A 222 14.35 13.36 -2.36
CA ASN A 222 13.62 12.42 -1.55
C ASN A 222 12.37 11.95 -2.30
N GLY A 223 11.93 10.71 -2.03
CA GLY A 223 10.71 10.20 -2.62
C GLY A 223 9.48 11.02 -2.24
N THR A 224 8.44 10.93 -3.06
CA THR A 224 7.20 11.68 -2.87
C THR A 224 5.98 10.79 -3.04
N ILE A 225 4.80 11.35 -2.74
CA ILE A 225 3.52 10.76 -3.07
C ILE A 225 2.70 11.81 -3.83
N ASN A 226 2.12 11.41 -4.96
CA ASN A 226 1.09 12.17 -5.65
C ASN A 226 -0.28 11.49 -5.45
N PHE A 227 -1.35 12.22 -5.63
CA PHE A 227 -2.71 11.71 -5.47
C PHE A 227 -3.61 12.13 -6.64
N LEU A 228 -4.25 11.16 -7.25
CA LEU A 228 -5.30 11.38 -8.24
C LEU A 228 -6.65 11.32 -7.53
N THR A 229 -7.32 12.44 -7.48
CA THR A 229 -8.67 12.55 -6.91
C THR A 229 -9.72 11.90 -7.81
N ASN A 230 -10.88 11.57 -7.28
CA ASN A 230 -11.98 10.96 -8.05
C ASN A 230 -12.52 11.84 -9.17
N ASP A 231 -12.37 13.16 -9.07
CA ASP A 231 -12.74 14.10 -10.13
C ASP A 231 -11.67 14.25 -11.22
N GLY A 232 -10.54 13.50 -11.11
CA GLY A 232 -9.50 13.43 -12.10
C GLY A 232 -8.39 14.49 -11.95
N ARG A 233 -8.35 15.22 -10.86
CA ARG A 233 -7.30 16.21 -10.55
C ARG A 233 -6.10 15.51 -9.91
N MET A 234 -4.89 15.81 -10.40
CA MET A 234 -3.65 15.37 -9.76
C MET A 234 -3.20 16.38 -8.70
N VAL A 235 -2.99 15.92 -7.48
CA VAL A 235 -2.40 16.68 -6.38
C VAL A 235 -1.00 16.15 -6.13
N TYR A 236 -0.01 17.02 -6.23
CA TYR A 236 1.40 16.64 -6.18
C TYR A 236 1.98 16.76 -4.77
N ARG A 237 2.94 15.87 -4.45
CA ARG A 237 3.76 15.93 -3.22
C ARG A 237 2.93 16.03 -1.94
N ILE A 238 1.85 15.26 -1.87
CA ILE A 238 0.81 15.37 -0.83
C ILE A 238 1.35 15.14 0.58
N PHE A 239 2.33 14.26 0.78
CA PHE A 239 2.92 14.08 2.12
C PHE A 239 3.56 15.38 2.62
N ARG A 240 4.35 16.06 1.78
CA ARG A 240 4.95 17.34 2.14
C ARG A 240 3.91 18.46 2.26
N ARG A 241 2.86 18.40 1.45
CA ARG A 241 1.76 19.35 1.52
C ARG A 241 1.10 19.36 2.90
N GLU A 242 0.88 18.18 3.48
CA GLU A 242 0.29 18.03 4.81
C GLU A 242 1.35 18.11 5.93
N ASN A 243 2.64 17.98 5.61
CA ASN A 243 3.77 18.05 6.53
C ASN A 243 4.88 18.94 5.95
N PRO A 244 4.77 20.27 5.98
CA PRO A 244 5.66 21.19 5.22
C PRO A 244 7.16 21.04 5.50
N ASP A 245 7.55 20.66 6.73
CA ASP A 245 8.94 20.50 7.14
C ASP A 245 9.44 19.06 7.13
N GLU A 246 8.60 18.11 6.67
CA GLU A 246 8.88 16.70 6.68
C GLU A 246 9.12 16.14 5.27
N LYS A 247 9.83 15.01 5.21
CA LYS A 247 10.17 14.32 3.97
C LYS A 247 9.99 12.82 4.12
N LEU A 248 9.86 12.14 3.00
CA LEU A 248 10.09 10.70 2.91
C LEU A 248 11.59 10.41 2.82
N GLY A 249 11.97 9.14 2.88
CA GLY A 249 13.33 8.73 2.57
C GLY A 249 13.65 8.84 1.08
N VAL A 250 14.83 8.37 0.69
CA VAL A 250 15.30 8.39 -0.69
C VAL A 250 14.95 7.06 -1.37
N THR A 251 14.46 7.17 -2.60
CA THR A 251 14.01 6.03 -3.38
C THR A 251 12.88 5.29 -2.66
N THR A 252 11.77 5.99 -2.46
CA THR A 252 10.56 5.41 -1.87
C THR A 252 9.89 4.52 -2.90
N GLN A 253 9.90 3.20 -2.68
CA GLN A 253 9.47 2.21 -3.66
C GLN A 253 8.28 1.37 -3.22
N PHE A 254 7.86 1.52 -1.98
CA PHE A 254 6.77 0.74 -1.44
C PHE A 254 5.88 1.60 -0.55
N GLY A 255 4.58 1.40 -0.68
CA GLY A 255 3.58 1.98 0.18
C GLY A 255 2.44 0.99 0.40
N THR A 256 1.92 0.94 1.62
CA THR A 256 0.74 0.15 1.95
C THR A 256 -0.03 0.79 3.09
N ILE A 257 -1.35 0.75 3.01
CA ILE A 257 -2.23 1.16 4.10
C ILE A 257 -2.54 -0.08 4.93
N TYR A 258 -2.47 0.04 6.24
CA TYR A 258 -2.88 -0.99 7.18
C TYR A 258 -3.56 -0.35 8.40
N GLY A 259 -4.81 -0.69 8.61
CA GLY A 259 -5.66 0.01 9.55
C GLY A 259 -5.86 1.46 9.12
N GLU A 260 -5.54 2.39 10.01
CA GLU A 260 -5.64 3.83 9.75
C GLU A 260 -4.28 4.47 9.41
N LYS A 261 -3.28 3.65 9.03
CA LYS A 261 -1.90 4.11 8.84
C LYS A 261 -1.38 3.79 7.46
N PHE A 262 -0.70 4.76 6.87
CA PHE A 262 0.03 4.60 5.61
C PHE A 262 1.51 4.37 5.92
N PHE A 263 2.01 3.19 5.60
CA PHE A 263 3.40 2.79 5.76
C PHE A 263 4.15 2.98 4.45
N LEU A 264 5.18 3.79 4.47
CA LEU A 264 5.98 4.17 3.31
C LEU A 264 7.41 3.71 3.52
N ILE A 265 7.91 2.87 2.62
CA ILE A 265 9.25 2.30 2.70
C ILE A 265 10.15 2.88 1.62
N SER A 266 11.30 3.39 2.05
CA SER A 266 12.37 3.90 1.22
C SER A 266 13.61 3.01 1.34
N LYS A 267 14.42 2.93 0.30
CA LYS A 267 15.69 2.22 0.35
C LYS A 267 16.64 2.84 1.38
N GLN A 268 16.72 4.16 1.38
CA GLN A 268 17.65 4.92 2.20
C GLN A 268 16.91 5.97 3.03
N ALA A 269 17.47 6.34 4.17
CA ALA A 269 16.86 7.33 5.05
C ALA A 269 17.00 8.75 4.53
N ASN A 270 18.15 9.10 3.96
CA ASN A 270 18.48 10.44 3.52
C ASN A 270 19.20 10.46 2.16
N SER A 271 19.12 11.55 1.48
CA SER A 271 19.91 11.86 0.28
C SER A 271 21.34 12.25 0.66
N THR A 272 22.28 12.06 -0.28
CA THR A 272 23.67 12.49 -0.10
C THR A 272 23.83 14.01 -0.10
N GLU A 273 22.84 14.76 -0.57
CA GLU A 273 22.89 16.22 -0.70
C GLU A 273 22.09 16.99 0.37
N GLU A 274 21.25 16.30 1.16
CA GLU A 274 20.39 16.96 2.14
C GLU A 274 20.79 16.60 3.58
N GLU A 275 20.78 17.60 4.46
CA GLU A 275 21.10 17.47 5.87
C GLU A 275 20.01 16.77 6.70
N SER A 276 18.77 16.79 6.22
CA SER A 276 17.62 16.21 6.94
C SER A 276 17.31 14.79 6.51
N THR A 277 17.15 13.89 7.45
CA THR A 277 16.70 12.52 7.21
C THR A 277 15.20 12.47 6.98
N GLY A 278 14.77 11.73 5.92
CA GLY A 278 13.35 11.45 5.69
C GLY A 278 12.87 10.18 6.38
N GLY A 279 13.79 9.24 6.66
CA GLY A 279 13.50 7.92 7.23
C GLY A 279 13.31 6.81 6.19
N ARG A 280 13.82 5.60 6.49
CA ARG A 280 13.58 4.40 5.67
C ARG A 280 12.15 3.89 5.78
N LEU A 281 11.53 4.09 6.92
CA LEU A 281 10.11 3.87 7.15
C LEU A 281 9.51 5.18 7.64
N VAL A 282 8.50 5.67 6.95
CA VAL A 282 7.65 6.77 7.38
C VAL A 282 6.23 6.24 7.56
N VAL A 283 5.63 6.55 8.68
CA VAL A 283 4.24 6.21 9.01
C VAL A 283 3.44 7.48 9.08
N ALA A 284 2.37 7.57 8.32
CA ALA A 284 1.43 8.67 8.31
C ALA A 284 0.02 8.17 8.61
N ASP A 285 -0.87 9.03 9.02
CA ASP A 285 -2.30 8.77 9.04
C ASP A 285 -2.81 8.60 7.60
N ALA A 286 -3.63 7.61 7.34
CA ALA A 286 -4.05 7.27 5.98
C ALA A 286 -5.03 8.27 5.36
N LEU A 287 -5.75 9.06 6.18
CA LEU A 287 -6.78 10.01 5.72
C LEU A 287 -6.31 11.46 5.74
N SER A 288 -5.46 11.84 6.70
CA SER A 288 -4.93 13.20 6.80
C SER A 288 -3.53 13.35 6.22
N LEU A 289 -2.80 12.23 6.07
CA LEU A 289 -1.38 12.15 5.75
C LEU A 289 -0.46 12.83 6.77
N GLU A 290 -0.97 13.23 7.93
CA GLU A 290 -0.15 13.72 9.03
C GLU A 290 0.87 12.66 9.46
N LYS A 291 2.13 13.05 9.60
CA LYS A 291 3.21 12.15 10.00
C LYS A 291 2.99 11.66 11.44
N ILE A 292 2.97 10.35 11.62
CA ILE A 292 2.91 9.70 12.95
C ILE A 292 4.33 9.40 13.45
N ALA A 293 5.17 8.79 12.59
CA ALA A 293 6.51 8.39 12.96
C ALA A 293 7.45 8.29 11.74
N ALA A 294 8.75 8.39 11.97
CA ALA A 294 9.77 8.13 10.96
C ALA A 294 10.96 7.38 11.59
N PHE A 295 11.57 6.47 10.82
CA PHE A 295 12.66 5.60 11.28
C PHE A 295 13.78 5.57 10.25
N ASP A 296 14.95 6.07 10.61
CA ASP A 296 16.16 5.95 9.80
C ASP A 296 16.69 4.52 9.76
N GLN A 297 16.52 3.80 10.88
CA GLN A 297 16.93 2.42 11.05
C GLN A 297 15.73 1.51 11.18
N ILE A 298 15.68 0.47 10.34
CA ILE A 298 14.60 -0.51 10.28
C ILE A 298 15.08 -1.94 10.62
N GLY A 299 16.07 -2.04 11.48
CA GLY A 299 16.72 -3.29 11.87
C GLY A 299 18.00 -3.56 11.09
N GLY A 300 18.05 -3.28 9.80
CA GLY A 300 19.24 -3.43 8.97
C GLY A 300 18.95 -3.33 7.47
N GLY A 301 19.97 -2.93 6.72
CA GLY A 301 19.93 -2.86 5.26
C GLY A 301 19.01 -1.78 4.69
N ASP A 302 18.75 -1.89 3.41
CA ASP A 302 17.80 -1.04 2.67
C ASP A 302 16.37 -1.52 2.85
N GLY A 303 15.43 -0.59 2.93
CA GLY A 303 14.02 -0.91 3.00
C GLY A 303 13.49 -1.54 1.70
N ARG A 304 12.56 -2.48 1.84
CA ARG A 304 11.93 -3.19 0.72
C ARG A 304 10.41 -3.13 0.80
N SER A 305 9.79 -3.75 1.79
CA SER A 305 8.35 -3.89 1.91
C SER A 305 7.89 -3.81 3.36
N PHE A 306 6.59 -3.62 3.54
CA PHE A 306 5.90 -3.71 4.82
C PHE A 306 4.66 -4.59 4.66
N LEU A 307 4.35 -5.39 5.69
CA LEU A 307 3.12 -6.15 5.78
C LEU A 307 2.53 -6.00 7.19
N GLY A 308 1.29 -5.56 7.31
CA GLY A 308 0.54 -5.67 8.56
C GLY A 308 0.17 -7.13 8.83
N VAL A 309 0.47 -7.61 10.04
CA VAL A 309 0.24 -9.00 10.43
C VAL A 309 -1.03 -9.12 11.28
N ASP A 310 -1.16 -8.30 12.28
CA ASP A 310 -2.34 -8.12 13.11
C ASP A 310 -2.41 -6.67 13.60
N GLU A 311 -3.39 -6.33 14.46
CA GLU A 311 -3.61 -4.95 14.93
C GLU A 311 -2.39 -4.33 15.62
N LYS A 312 -1.46 -5.15 16.11
CA LYS A 312 -0.28 -4.71 16.86
C LYS A 312 1.03 -4.97 16.16
N THR A 313 1.05 -5.89 15.20
CA THR A 313 2.27 -6.43 14.61
C THR A 313 2.31 -6.20 13.13
N GLY A 314 3.44 -5.70 12.66
CA GLY A 314 3.81 -5.66 11.25
C GLY A 314 5.16 -6.33 11.01
N TYR A 315 5.47 -6.62 9.75
CA TYR A 315 6.78 -7.08 9.31
C TYR A 315 7.39 -6.08 8.34
N ILE A 316 8.65 -5.73 8.58
CA ILE A 316 9.46 -4.93 7.66
C ILE A 316 10.37 -5.87 6.88
N GLY A 317 10.20 -5.93 5.58
CA GLY A 317 11.14 -6.58 4.67
C GLY A 317 12.28 -5.64 4.30
N SER A 318 13.50 -6.13 4.38
CA SER A 318 14.70 -5.36 4.04
C SER A 318 15.70 -6.20 3.24
N SER A 319 16.79 -5.58 2.79
CA SER A 319 17.90 -6.32 2.20
C SER A 319 18.65 -7.21 3.20
N SER A 320 18.39 -7.09 4.51
CA SER A 320 19.07 -7.84 5.59
C SER A 320 18.17 -8.87 6.29
N GLY A 321 16.88 -8.95 5.96
CA GLY A 321 15.96 -9.90 6.58
C GLY A 321 14.56 -9.32 6.81
N ILE A 322 13.75 -10.06 7.57
CA ILE A 322 12.42 -9.64 7.99
C ILE A 322 12.45 -9.27 9.47
N PHE A 323 12.08 -8.04 9.78
CA PHE A 323 12.04 -7.51 11.15
C PHE A 323 10.60 -7.36 11.62
N VAL A 324 10.35 -7.74 12.87
CA VAL A 324 9.05 -7.50 13.51
C VAL A 324 8.91 -6.01 13.81
N PHE A 325 7.74 -5.46 13.57
CA PHE A 325 7.42 -4.07 13.89
C PHE A 325 6.21 -4.01 14.82
N ASP A 326 6.38 -3.34 15.95
CA ASP A 326 5.30 -3.07 16.90
C ASP A 326 4.54 -1.83 16.42
N ILE A 327 3.33 -2.05 15.87
CA ILE A 327 2.48 -0.99 15.31
C ILE A 327 1.89 -0.12 16.42
N GLU A 328 1.59 -0.70 17.59
CA GLU A 328 0.98 0.04 18.70
C GLU A 328 1.98 1.01 19.34
N ASN A 329 3.23 0.58 19.54
CA ASN A 329 4.28 1.37 20.18
C ASN A 329 5.24 2.04 19.19
N MET A 330 5.02 1.91 17.89
CA MET A 330 5.90 2.42 16.83
C MET A 330 7.36 2.05 17.07
N LYS A 331 7.65 0.75 17.07
CA LYS A 331 8.99 0.26 17.40
C LYS A 331 9.43 -0.87 16.48
N VAL A 332 10.65 -0.72 15.94
CA VAL A 332 11.33 -1.80 15.23
C VAL A 332 11.83 -2.83 16.25
N GLY A 333 11.46 -4.09 16.05
CA GLY A 333 11.86 -5.23 16.87
C GLY A 333 12.99 -6.05 16.25
N ASP A 334 13.07 -7.32 16.68
CA ASP A 334 14.12 -8.23 16.26
C ASP A 334 13.86 -8.84 14.88
N VAL A 335 14.93 -9.35 14.25
CA VAL A 335 14.83 -10.13 13.01
C VAL A 335 14.18 -11.48 13.29
N ILE A 336 13.31 -11.93 12.40
CA ILE A 336 12.76 -13.29 12.47
C ILE A 336 13.87 -14.29 12.15
N GLU A 337 14.11 -15.23 13.07
CA GLU A 337 15.15 -16.24 12.94
C GLU A 337 15.02 -17.04 11.62
N GLY A 338 16.11 -17.21 10.90
CA GLY A 338 16.17 -17.89 9.59
C GLY A 338 15.84 -17.01 8.39
N THR A 339 15.45 -15.74 8.59
CA THR A 339 15.20 -14.82 7.48
C THR A 339 16.36 -13.89 7.16
N SER A 340 17.35 -13.81 8.06
CA SER A 340 18.52 -12.94 7.92
C SER A 340 19.25 -13.15 6.60
N ASN A 341 19.87 -12.08 6.12
CA ASN A 341 20.71 -12.07 4.94
C ASN A 341 22.07 -11.46 5.27
N ASP A 342 23.12 -12.28 5.20
CA ASP A 342 24.53 -11.87 5.41
C ASP A 342 25.31 -11.81 4.08
N GLU A 343 24.67 -12.07 2.93
CA GLU A 343 25.34 -12.18 1.62
C GLU A 343 25.59 -10.82 0.92
N GLY A 344 25.06 -9.73 1.48
CA GLY A 344 25.23 -8.38 0.95
C GLY A 344 23.99 -7.81 0.27
N LEU A 345 24.09 -6.57 -0.21
CA LEU A 345 22.96 -5.75 -0.61
C LEU A 345 22.15 -6.31 -1.79
N TYR A 346 22.78 -7.01 -2.73
CA TYR A 346 22.16 -7.46 -3.98
C TYR A 346 21.88 -8.96 -4.05
N SER A 347 21.92 -9.65 -2.92
CA SER A 347 21.72 -11.09 -2.83
C SER A 347 20.92 -11.41 -1.56
N GLY A 348 20.03 -12.41 -1.60
CA GLY A 348 19.26 -12.84 -0.42
C GLY A 348 18.27 -11.82 0.14
N GLN A 349 17.93 -10.79 -0.61
CA GLN A 349 17.01 -9.72 -0.18
C GLN A 349 15.59 -10.25 0.03
N ILE A 350 14.85 -9.63 0.95
CA ILE A 350 13.41 -9.86 1.09
C ILE A 350 12.67 -8.98 0.08
N GLY A 351 11.69 -9.55 -0.58
CA GLY A 351 10.82 -8.86 -1.54
C GLY A 351 9.41 -8.62 -1.01
N SER A 352 8.41 -8.88 -1.86
CA SER A 352 7.00 -8.79 -1.49
C SER A 352 6.63 -9.84 -0.46
N MET A 353 5.71 -9.47 0.43
CA MET A 353 5.14 -10.33 1.47
C MET A 353 3.62 -10.28 1.38
N VAL A 354 2.96 -11.42 1.62
CA VAL A 354 1.49 -11.51 1.73
C VAL A 354 1.10 -12.40 2.89
N ARG A 355 -0.06 -12.16 3.48
CA ARG A 355 -0.63 -13.03 4.50
C ARG A 355 -1.79 -13.86 3.93
N ALA A 356 -1.81 -15.16 4.27
CA ALA A 356 -2.94 -16.05 4.00
C ALA A 356 -3.21 -16.93 5.24
N GLY A 357 -4.32 -16.70 5.86
CA GLY A 357 -4.68 -17.36 7.13
C GLY A 357 -3.64 -17.12 8.22
N LYS A 358 -3.07 -18.18 8.78
CA LYS A 358 -2.08 -18.08 9.86
C LYS A 358 -0.64 -17.84 9.40
N TYR A 359 -0.35 -17.89 8.09
CA TYR A 359 0.98 -17.79 7.56
C TYR A 359 1.23 -16.48 6.79
N VAL A 360 2.46 -16.00 6.90
CA VAL A 360 3.01 -14.99 5.99
C VAL A 360 3.94 -15.68 5.00
N PHE A 361 3.78 -15.33 3.74
CA PHE A 361 4.59 -15.80 2.62
C PHE A 361 5.45 -14.62 2.14
N ALA A 362 6.77 -14.79 2.12
CA ALA A 362 7.70 -13.75 1.76
C ALA A 362 8.66 -14.21 0.65
N ALA A 363 8.80 -13.42 -0.40
CA ALA A 363 9.80 -13.68 -1.43
C ALA A 363 11.20 -13.40 -0.88
N LYS A 364 12.12 -14.38 -0.97
CA LYS A 364 13.54 -14.21 -0.67
C LYS A 364 14.37 -14.50 -1.91
N GLN A 365 15.14 -13.51 -2.33
CA GLN A 365 15.94 -13.57 -3.56
C GLN A 365 16.84 -14.80 -3.57
N SER A 366 16.83 -15.55 -4.69
CA SER A 366 17.64 -16.77 -4.94
C SER A 366 17.31 -17.99 -4.07
N GLU A 367 16.37 -17.88 -3.12
CA GLU A 367 15.94 -18.99 -2.26
C GLU A 367 14.53 -19.45 -2.60
N GLY A 368 13.55 -18.52 -2.65
CA GLY A 368 12.16 -18.85 -2.93
C GLY A 368 11.20 -18.15 -1.98
N VAL A 369 10.19 -18.88 -1.50
CA VAL A 369 9.14 -18.34 -0.63
C VAL A 369 9.33 -18.85 0.79
N LEU A 370 9.64 -17.93 1.71
CA LEU A 370 9.65 -18.19 3.14
C LEU A 370 8.21 -18.28 3.64
N VAL A 371 7.90 -19.30 4.42
CA VAL A 371 6.61 -19.49 5.09
C VAL A 371 6.80 -19.26 6.59
N ILE A 372 6.19 -18.22 7.12
CA ILE A 372 6.35 -17.78 8.50
C ILE A 372 5.04 -17.94 9.26
N ASP A 373 5.06 -18.60 10.40
CA ASP A 373 3.92 -18.62 11.33
C ASP A 373 3.74 -17.22 11.93
N ALA A 374 2.60 -16.60 11.64
CA ALA A 374 2.34 -15.21 12.01
C ALA A 374 2.05 -15.02 13.51
N GLU A 375 1.63 -16.08 14.22
CA GLU A 375 1.35 -16.03 15.65
C GLU A 375 2.64 -16.09 16.49
N ASN A 376 3.59 -16.94 16.06
CA ASN A 376 4.82 -17.21 16.82
C ASN A 376 6.04 -16.48 16.22
N HIS A 377 5.90 -15.83 15.07
CA HIS A 377 6.99 -15.18 14.32
C HIS A 377 8.15 -16.13 14.02
N THR A 378 7.84 -17.35 13.58
CA THR A 378 8.84 -18.40 13.33
C THR A 378 8.79 -18.89 11.89
N LEU A 379 9.96 -19.09 11.28
CA LEU A 379 10.08 -19.69 9.96
C LEU A 379 9.68 -21.17 10.04
N GLN A 380 8.63 -21.55 9.31
CA GLN A 380 8.13 -22.93 9.26
C GLN A 380 8.82 -23.75 8.19
N THR A 381 9.00 -23.19 7.01
CA THR A 381 9.63 -23.83 5.86
C THR A 381 9.98 -22.80 4.79
N THR A 382 10.78 -23.22 3.83
CA THR A 382 11.05 -22.48 2.60
C THR A 382 10.60 -23.32 1.41
N ILE A 383 9.81 -22.73 0.53
CA ILE A 383 9.43 -23.34 -0.75
C ILE A 383 10.48 -22.90 -1.76
N GLU A 384 11.27 -23.85 -2.25
CA GLU A 384 12.40 -23.59 -3.15
C GLU A 384 11.91 -23.09 -4.52
N LEU A 385 12.17 -21.82 -4.82
CA LEU A 385 11.92 -21.14 -6.07
C LEU A 385 13.11 -20.21 -6.38
N PRO A 386 14.22 -20.73 -6.88
CA PRO A 386 15.48 -20.00 -6.94
C PRO A 386 15.48 -18.81 -7.91
N SER A 387 14.51 -18.73 -8.80
CA SER A 387 14.33 -17.63 -9.74
C SER A 387 13.14 -16.73 -9.37
N ILE A 388 12.74 -16.76 -8.09
CA ILE A 388 11.62 -15.93 -7.58
C ILE A 388 11.84 -14.45 -7.91
N ALA A 389 10.85 -13.79 -8.48
CA ALA A 389 10.83 -12.35 -8.67
C ALA A 389 9.92 -11.67 -7.64
N THR A 390 8.68 -12.10 -7.54
CA THR A 390 7.67 -11.51 -6.65
C THR A 390 6.56 -12.53 -6.38
N LEU A 391 5.68 -12.23 -5.44
CA LEU A 391 4.48 -13.02 -5.16
C LEU A 391 3.27 -12.15 -4.83
N VAL A 392 2.09 -12.70 -4.99
CA VAL A 392 0.81 -12.06 -4.69
C VAL A 392 -0.18 -13.10 -4.16
N LEU A 393 -1.14 -12.67 -3.34
CA LEU A 393 -2.30 -13.48 -2.99
C LEU A 393 -3.36 -13.35 -4.10
N GLY A 394 -3.79 -14.48 -4.65
CA GLY A 394 -4.87 -14.53 -5.63
C GLY A 394 -6.24 -14.49 -4.97
N ARG A 395 -7.25 -14.05 -5.72
CA ARG A 395 -8.65 -14.11 -5.27
C ARG A 395 -9.12 -15.55 -4.99
N ASP A 396 -8.50 -16.54 -5.64
CA ASP A 396 -8.71 -17.97 -5.42
C ASP A 396 -8.18 -18.49 -4.06
N GLY A 397 -7.57 -17.62 -3.26
CA GLY A 397 -7.01 -17.95 -1.95
C GLY A 397 -5.64 -18.64 -2.01
N ASN A 398 -5.03 -18.77 -3.18
CA ASN A 398 -3.68 -19.30 -3.32
C ASN A 398 -2.64 -18.18 -3.44
N ILE A 399 -1.41 -18.49 -3.06
CA ILE A 399 -0.27 -17.62 -3.34
C ILE A 399 0.18 -17.88 -4.76
N TRP A 400 0.39 -16.82 -5.53
CA TRP A 400 0.92 -16.87 -6.88
C TRP A 400 2.29 -16.21 -6.92
N ALA A 401 3.31 -17.00 -7.21
CA ALA A 401 4.70 -16.56 -7.30
C ALA A 401 5.18 -16.54 -8.75
N ALA A 402 5.95 -15.53 -9.11
CA ALA A 402 6.66 -15.47 -10.37
C ALA A 402 8.06 -16.07 -10.18
N ASP A 403 8.36 -17.21 -10.81
CA ASP A 403 9.65 -17.90 -10.75
C ASP A 403 10.20 -18.13 -12.16
N GLY A 404 11.16 -17.32 -12.56
CA GLY A 404 11.73 -17.37 -13.90
C GLY A 404 10.66 -17.25 -14.99
N ASN A 405 10.52 -18.30 -15.82
CA ASN A 405 9.53 -18.39 -16.90
C ASN A 405 8.24 -19.10 -16.45
N ALA A 406 7.82 -18.95 -15.21
CA ALA A 406 6.64 -19.61 -14.70
C ALA A 406 5.84 -18.75 -13.71
N LEU A 407 4.54 -19.02 -13.64
CA LEU A 407 3.71 -18.70 -12.47
C LEU A 407 3.58 -19.98 -11.64
N VAL A 408 3.86 -19.88 -10.35
CA VAL A 408 3.76 -20.99 -9.40
C VAL A 408 2.64 -20.67 -8.42
N ARG A 409 1.59 -21.50 -8.44
CA ARG A 409 0.52 -21.48 -7.46
C ARG A 409 0.93 -22.29 -6.24
N ILE A 410 0.79 -21.75 -5.06
CA ILE A 410 1.11 -22.37 -3.78
C ILE A 410 -0.17 -22.40 -2.94
N ASN A 411 -0.56 -23.59 -2.48
CA ASN A 411 -1.66 -23.71 -1.54
C ASN A 411 -1.19 -23.22 -0.14
N PRO A 412 -1.88 -22.26 0.49
CA PRO A 412 -1.38 -21.67 1.75
C PRO A 412 -1.52 -22.57 2.97
N VAL A 413 -2.19 -23.74 2.84
CA VAL A 413 -2.41 -24.70 3.95
C VAL A 413 -1.48 -25.91 3.82
N SER A 414 -1.46 -26.53 2.63
CA SER A 414 -0.66 -27.75 2.38
C SER A 414 0.75 -27.45 1.87
N PHE A 415 1.00 -26.23 1.40
CA PHE A 415 2.23 -25.79 0.72
C PHE A 415 2.51 -26.52 -0.59
N GLU A 416 1.54 -27.28 -1.10
CA GLU A 416 1.64 -27.90 -2.40
C GLU A 416 1.71 -26.86 -3.51
N THR A 417 2.56 -27.10 -4.48
CA THR A 417 2.80 -26.20 -5.61
C THR A 417 2.27 -26.78 -6.92
N TRP A 418 1.79 -25.88 -7.77
CA TRP A 418 1.49 -26.17 -9.16
C TRP A 418 2.12 -25.11 -10.05
N THR A 419 2.75 -25.53 -11.15
CA THR A 419 3.55 -24.63 -12.01
C THR A 419 2.91 -24.47 -13.37
N ARG A 420 2.73 -23.23 -13.80
CA ARG A 420 2.31 -22.82 -15.13
C ARG A 420 3.49 -22.20 -15.86
N SER A 421 4.04 -22.92 -16.85
CA SER A 421 5.08 -22.37 -17.72
C SER A 421 4.52 -21.24 -18.60
N LEU A 422 5.25 -20.17 -18.68
CA LEU A 422 4.91 -19.01 -19.51
C LEU A 422 5.57 -19.13 -20.89
N PRO A 423 4.91 -18.67 -21.98
CA PRO A 423 5.52 -18.57 -23.29
C PRO A 423 6.77 -17.65 -23.28
N SER A 424 7.64 -17.84 -24.26
CA SER A 424 8.80 -16.97 -24.45
C SER A 424 8.37 -15.51 -24.60
N GLY A 425 9.02 -14.60 -23.87
CA GLY A 425 8.72 -13.18 -23.86
C GLY A 425 7.61 -12.76 -22.87
N CYS A 426 6.95 -13.72 -22.20
CA CYS A 426 5.90 -13.43 -21.22
C CYS A 426 6.37 -13.55 -19.77
N ARG A 427 7.67 -13.59 -19.52
CA ARG A 427 8.21 -13.63 -18.15
C ARG A 427 7.84 -12.34 -17.40
N VAL A 428 7.46 -12.49 -16.14
CA VAL A 428 7.29 -11.34 -15.23
C VAL A 428 8.61 -10.57 -15.14
N THR A 429 8.56 -9.26 -15.28
CA THR A 429 9.74 -8.39 -15.18
C THR A 429 10.50 -8.65 -13.89
N ASP A 430 11.82 -8.75 -13.97
CA ASP A 430 12.71 -8.93 -12.83
C ASP A 430 12.65 -7.71 -11.86
N THR A 431 12.70 -8.00 -10.57
CA THR A 431 12.51 -7.03 -9.49
C THR A 431 13.80 -6.71 -8.72
N TRP A 432 14.87 -7.52 -8.86
CA TRP A 432 15.98 -7.48 -7.90
C TRP A 432 17.09 -6.49 -8.22
N GLY A 433 17.35 -6.17 -9.47
CA GLY A 433 18.50 -5.33 -9.87
C GLY A 433 18.47 -3.93 -9.26
N ALA A 434 17.35 -3.22 -9.43
CA ALA A 434 17.04 -1.99 -8.70
C ALA A 434 15.71 -2.22 -7.99
N TRP A 435 15.74 -2.93 -6.90
CA TRP A 435 14.57 -3.58 -6.31
C TRP A 435 13.29 -2.74 -6.40
N ASN A 436 12.19 -3.45 -6.67
CA ASN A 436 10.83 -2.93 -6.60
C ASN A 436 9.86 -4.05 -6.17
N ALA A 437 8.63 -3.70 -5.83
CA ALA A 437 7.64 -4.67 -5.35
C ALA A 437 7.11 -5.63 -6.43
N GLY A 438 7.50 -5.45 -7.69
CA GLY A 438 7.05 -6.24 -8.83
C GLY A 438 5.67 -5.84 -9.36
N SER A 439 5.45 -6.15 -10.63
CA SER A 439 4.22 -5.81 -11.35
C SER A 439 3.10 -6.83 -11.21
N LEU A 440 3.39 -8.04 -10.70
CA LEU A 440 2.38 -9.09 -10.53
C LEU A 440 1.32 -8.64 -9.53
N CYS A 441 0.06 -8.62 -9.94
CA CYS A 441 -1.08 -8.24 -9.10
C CYS A 441 -2.33 -9.06 -9.46
N ALA A 442 -3.25 -9.19 -8.50
CA ALA A 442 -4.51 -9.90 -8.66
C ALA A 442 -5.69 -8.93 -8.79
N ALA A 443 -6.70 -9.34 -9.54
CA ALA A 443 -7.99 -8.68 -9.56
C ALA A 443 -8.77 -8.99 -8.27
N TYR A 444 -9.64 -8.06 -7.88
CA TYR A 444 -10.44 -8.17 -6.65
C TYR A 444 -11.80 -8.85 -6.89
N LYS A 445 -12.39 -8.65 -8.06
CA LYS A 445 -13.74 -9.15 -8.40
C LYS A 445 -13.73 -10.39 -9.29
N SER A 446 -12.59 -10.70 -9.90
CA SER A 446 -12.41 -11.82 -10.83
C SER A 446 -11.13 -12.61 -10.54
N ASN A 447 -11.08 -13.90 -10.93
CA ASN A 447 -9.90 -14.74 -10.76
C ASN A 447 -8.86 -14.47 -11.87
N LEU A 448 -8.33 -13.25 -11.89
CA LEU A 448 -7.37 -12.78 -12.90
C LEU A 448 -6.08 -12.31 -12.22
N LEU A 449 -4.97 -12.54 -12.89
CA LEU A 449 -3.67 -11.97 -12.57
C LEU A 449 -3.18 -11.11 -13.73
N TYR A 450 -2.47 -10.04 -13.40
CA TYR A 450 -1.84 -9.14 -14.36
C TYR A 450 -0.38 -8.93 -14.00
N PHE A 451 0.46 -8.76 -15.02
CA PHE A 451 1.87 -8.42 -14.84
C PHE A 451 2.46 -7.78 -16.09
N ALA A 452 3.50 -6.98 -15.92
CA ALA A 452 4.31 -6.48 -17.01
C ALA A 452 5.25 -7.57 -17.53
N ASP A 453 5.31 -7.73 -18.84
CA ASP A 453 6.23 -8.67 -19.49
C ASP A 453 7.69 -8.18 -19.45
N GLU A 454 8.63 -9.02 -19.84
CA GLU A 454 10.06 -8.68 -19.85
C GLU A 454 10.43 -7.56 -20.85
N SER A 455 9.59 -7.26 -21.83
CA SER A 455 9.78 -6.14 -22.76
C SER A 455 9.47 -4.77 -22.13
N LYS A 456 8.84 -4.77 -20.96
CA LYS A 456 8.42 -3.58 -20.21
C LYS A 456 7.47 -2.65 -20.97
N ASN A 457 6.70 -3.17 -21.91
CA ASN A 457 5.71 -2.38 -22.65
C ASN A 457 4.35 -3.05 -22.80
N LYS A 458 4.17 -4.28 -22.29
CA LYS A 458 2.90 -5.00 -22.35
C LYS A 458 2.45 -5.47 -20.99
N VAL A 459 1.14 -5.43 -20.77
CA VAL A 459 0.46 -6.11 -19.68
C VAL A 459 0.01 -7.47 -20.18
N VAL A 460 0.42 -8.51 -19.48
CA VAL A 460 -0.07 -9.87 -19.65
C VAL A 460 -1.21 -10.11 -18.66
N ARG A 461 -2.28 -10.77 -19.09
CA ARG A 461 -3.37 -11.21 -18.23
C ARG A 461 -3.44 -12.74 -18.20
N TYR A 462 -3.52 -13.32 -17.01
CA TYR A 462 -3.73 -14.73 -16.80
C TYR A 462 -5.07 -14.98 -16.10
N ASN A 463 -5.90 -15.83 -16.65
CA ASN A 463 -7.16 -16.26 -16.07
C ASN A 463 -6.95 -17.57 -15.31
N ILE A 464 -7.12 -17.53 -13.98
CA ILE A 464 -6.90 -18.64 -13.08
C ILE A 464 -7.93 -19.77 -13.31
N ASP A 465 -9.18 -19.42 -13.61
CA ASP A 465 -10.26 -20.41 -13.76
C ASP A 465 -10.16 -21.21 -15.06
N THR A 466 -9.71 -20.56 -16.13
CA THR A 466 -9.67 -21.17 -17.47
C THR A 466 -8.27 -21.60 -17.92
N ASP A 467 -7.23 -21.27 -17.14
CA ASP A 467 -5.81 -21.44 -17.51
C ASP A 467 -5.43 -20.71 -18.81
N GLU A 468 -6.13 -19.64 -19.15
CA GLU A 468 -5.88 -18.86 -20.36
C GLU A 468 -4.94 -17.69 -20.10
N LEU A 469 -3.94 -17.54 -20.98
CA LEU A 469 -2.99 -16.44 -20.97
C LEU A 469 -3.22 -15.53 -22.17
N ASN A 470 -3.48 -14.25 -21.92
CA ASN A 470 -3.44 -13.20 -22.94
C ASN A 470 -2.11 -12.42 -22.83
N ALA A 471 -1.17 -12.74 -23.69
CA ALA A 471 0.18 -12.17 -23.69
C ALA A 471 0.28 -10.71 -24.14
N SER A 472 -0.80 -10.13 -24.64
CA SER A 472 -0.86 -8.73 -25.09
C SER A 472 -2.22 -8.15 -24.71
N PHE A 473 -2.57 -8.28 -23.43
CA PHE A 473 -3.83 -7.75 -22.90
C PHE A 473 -3.94 -6.25 -23.08
N PHE A 474 -2.86 -5.54 -22.76
CA PHE A 474 -2.70 -4.13 -23.04
C PHE A 474 -1.27 -3.87 -23.48
N THR A 475 -1.06 -2.95 -24.41
CA THR A 475 0.26 -2.48 -24.84
C THR A 475 0.33 -0.99 -24.61
N LEU A 476 1.44 -0.52 -24.01
CA LEU A 476 1.65 0.91 -23.82
C LEU A 476 1.55 1.65 -25.16
N PRO A 477 0.89 2.80 -25.23
CA PRO A 477 0.73 3.57 -26.46
C PRO A 477 2.07 3.92 -27.09
N ASP A 478 2.14 3.82 -28.42
CA ASP A 478 3.27 4.32 -29.19
C ASP A 478 3.39 5.84 -29.05
N GLN A 479 4.61 6.35 -29.15
CA GLN A 479 4.92 7.76 -29.14
C GLN A 479 5.57 8.18 -30.45
N ASP A 480 5.35 9.44 -30.81
CA ASP A 480 6.09 10.06 -31.92
C ASP A 480 7.53 10.35 -31.44
N GLY A 481 8.50 9.55 -31.89
CA GLY A 481 9.91 9.78 -31.58
C GLY A 481 10.77 8.53 -31.52
N GLU A 482 12.02 8.73 -31.11
CA GLU A 482 13.01 7.64 -30.97
C GLU A 482 12.82 6.84 -29.68
N TYR A 483 12.20 7.45 -28.65
CA TYR A 483 12.03 6.89 -27.32
C TYR A 483 10.60 6.40 -27.12
N VAL A 484 10.43 5.37 -26.30
CA VAL A 484 9.14 4.69 -26.08
C VAL A 484 8.76 4.72 -24.62
N GLN A 485 7.48 4.56 -24.31
CA GLN A 485 7.02 4.32 -22.96
C GLN A 485 7.48 2.94 -22.46
N MET A 486 7.85 2.86 -21.19
CA MET A 486 8.18 1.60 -20.53
C MET A 486 7.63 1.57 -19.09
N PHE A 487 7.27 0.40 -18.60
CA PHE A 487 6.96 0.20 -17.18
C PHE A 487 8.16 0.52 -16.31
N TYR A 488 7.91 1.16 -15.19
CA TYR A 488 8.90 1.42 -14.17
C TYR A 488 8.44 0.83 -12.83
N GLY A 489 9.36 0.19 -12.11
CA GLY A 489 9.09 -0.36 -10.79
C GLY A 489 7.92 -1.34 -10.76
N ALA A 490 7.08 -1.21 -9.74
CA ALA A 490 5.82 -1.93 -9.57
C ALA A 490 4.63 -1.12 -10.12
N GLY A 491 4.82 -0.47 -11.25
CA GLY A 491 3.90 0.48 -11.88
C GLY A 491 2.62 -0.13 -12.47
N LEU A 492 2.11 -1.20 -11.87
CA LEU A 492 0.89 -1.86 -12.30
C LEU A 492 0.16 -2.40 -11.07
N ARG A 493 -1.08 -1.95 -10.84
CA ARG A 493 -1.95 -2.43 -9.77
C ARG A 493 -3.40 -2.43 -10.25
N VAL A 494 -4.23 -3.23 -9.61
CA VAL A 494 -5.67 -3.30 -9.88
C VAL A 494 -6.42 -2.48 -8.83
N ASP A 495 -7.33 -1.64 -9.28
CA ASP A 495 -8.22 -0.87 -8.44
C ASP A 495 -9.26 -1.80 -7.79
N PRO A 496 -9.33 -1.91 -6.47
CA PRO A 496 -10.26 -2.81 -5.79
C PRO A 496 -11.73 -2.48 -6.05
N GLN A 497 -12.05 -1.20 -6.32
CA GLN A 497 -13.42 -0.74 -6.52
C GLN A 497 -13.95 -1.03 -7.92
N THR A 498 -13.08 -1.07 -8.93
CA THR A 498 -13.48 -1.17 -10.33
C THR A 498 -12.96 -2.41 -11.07
N ASP A 499 -11.92 -3.07 -10.57
CA ASP A 499 -11.07 -4.04 -11.28
C ASP A 499 -10.32 -3.43 -12.49
N ASN A 500 -10.30 -2.10 -12.64
CA ASN A 500 -9.47 -1.45 -13.64
C ASN A 500 -7.99 -1.59 -13.31
N VAL A 501 -7.18 -1.74 -14.34
CA VAL A 501 -5.74 -1.82 -14.19
C VAL A 501 -5.14 -0.42 -14.31
N VAL A 502 -4.51 0.03 -13.24
CA VAL A 502 -3.77 1.30 -13.21
C VAL A 502 -2.33 1.02 -13.57
N VAL A 503 -1.87 1.67 -14.63
CA VAL A 503 -0.54 1.46 -15.21
C VAL A 503 0.22 2.77 -15.17
N THR A 504 1.43 2.78 -14.61
CA THR A 504 2.36 3.89 -14.69
C THR A 504 3.52 3.56 -15.62
N SER A 505 3.92 4.52 -16.43
CA SER A 505 5.04 4.37 -17.36
C SER A 505 5.90 5.62 -17.41
N THR A 506 7.14 5.42 -17.82
CA THR A 506 8.13 6.49 -18.01
C THR A 506 8.71 6.39 -19.41
N GLU A 507 9.23 7.50 -19.97
CA GLU A 507 9.90 7.48 -21.26
C GLU A 507 11.24 6.75 -21.16
N SER A 508 11.54 5.88 -22.12
CA SER A 508 12.85 5.27 -22.24
C SER A 508 13.92 6.33 -22.63
N GLY A 509 15.17 6.02 -22.39
CA GLY A 509 16.26 6.97 -22.62
C GLY A 509 16.95 7.34 -21.29
N TYR A 510 17.62 8.47 -21.27
CA TYR A 510 18.36 8.95 -20.11
C TYR A 510 18.09 10.43 -19.89
N LEU A 511 18.47 10.97 -18.73
CA LEU A 511 18.36 12.38 -18.38
C LEU A 511 16.91 12.88 -18.47
N SER A 512 16.65 13.96 -19.20
CA SER A 512 15.35 14.63 -19.29
C SER A 512 14.20 13.75 -19.82
N HIS A 513 14.50 12.63 -20.49
CA HIS A 513 13.48 11.67 -20.93
C HIS A 513 12.70 11.07 -19.76
N TYR A 514 13.37 10.81 -18.64
CA TYR A 514 12.73 10.30 -17.42
C TYR A 514 11.77 11.30 -16.75
N MET A 515 11.73 12.56 -17.20
CA MET A 515 10.73 13.52 -16.73
C MET A 515 9.37 13.33 -17.37
N ASN A 516 9.27 12.59 -18.48
CA ASN A 516 8.01 12.28 -19.14
C ASN A 516 7.41 10.99 -18.55
N ASN A 517 6.26 11.12 -17.92
CA ASN A 517 5.56 10.02 -17.26
C ASN A 517 4.09 10.00 -17.68
N TRP A 518 3.47 8.83 -17.63
CA TRP A 518 2.06 8.64 -17.96
C TRP A 518 1.41 7.75 -16.91
N ILE A 519 0.11 7.97 -16.71
CA ILE A 519 -0.76 7.11 -15.94
C ILE A 519 -1.89 6.70 -16.88
N HIS A 520 -2.04 5.41 -17.08
CA HIS A 520 -3.09 4.84 -17.90
C HIS A 520 -4.08 4.08 -17.01
N ILE A 521 -5.36 4.32 -17.21
CA ILE A 521 -6.45 3.53 -16.62
C ILE A 521 -6.99 2.62 -17.70
N VAL A 522 -6.91 1.32 -17.48
CA VAL A 522 -7.26 0.28 -18.45
C VAL A 522 -8.38 -0.58 -17.89
N ASP A 523 -9.42 -0.85 -18.69
CA ASP A 523 -10.49 -1.77 -18.33
C ASP A 523 -9.91 -3.18 -18.11
N GLY A 524 -10.02 -3.70 -16.88
CA GLY A 524 -9.47 -5.00 -16.50
C GLY A 524 -10.14 -6.19 -17.21
N THR A 525 -11.33 -6.01 -17.77
CA THR A 525 -12.06 -7.06 -18.46
C THR A 525 -11.57 -7.27 -19.89
N ASN A 526 -11.39 -6.20 -20.65
CA ASN A 526 -11.16 -6.26 -22.09
C ASN A 526 -9.84 -5.63 -22.57
N GLY A 527 -9.15 -4.87 -21.71
CA GLY A 527 -7.89 -4.18 -22.03
C GLY A 527 -8.06 -2.85 -22.76
N GLU A 528 -9.28 -2.29 -22.79
CA GLU A 528 -9.54 -0.98 -23.37
C GLU A 528 -8.91 0.13 -22.54
N LEU A 529 -8.22 1.06 -23.19
CA LEU A 529 -7.68 2.25 -22.55
C LEU A 529 -8.81 3.24 -22.24
N LEU A 530 -9.14 3.40 -20.96
CA LEU A 530 -10.21 4.27 -20.51
C LEU A 530 -9.77 5.73 -20.38
N ASN A 531 -8.57 5.94 -19.86
CA ASN A 531 -8.01 7.28 -19.64
C ASN A 531 -6.50 7.28 -19.67
N THR A 532 -5.91 8.41 -20.03
CA THR A 532 -4.48 8.70 -19.91
C THR A 532 -4.30 10.06 -19.28
N LEU A 533 -3.55 10.10 -18.20
CA LEU A 533 -3.15 11.32 -17.50
C LEU A 533 -1.67 11.58 -17.75
N LEU A 534 -1.33 12.86 -17.91
CA LEU A 534 0.04 13.34 -18.08
C LEU A 534 0.42 14.11 -16.81
N PRO A 535 1.16 13.49 -15.88
CA PRO A 535 1.71 14.23 -14.75
C PRO A 535 2.62 15.37 -15.20
N GLU A 536 2.83 16.35 -14.34
CA GLU A 536 3.85 17.39 -14.54
C GLU A 536 5.18 16.76 -14.91
N LYS A 537 5.94 17.42 -15.80
CA LYS A 537 7.27 16.97 -16.21
C LYS A 537 8.25 17.03 -15.05
N TYR A 538 8.51 15.91 -14.45
CA TYR A 538 9.44 15.76 -13.35
C TYR A 538 9.94 14.32 -13.24
N TYR A 539 11.06 14.09 -12.59
CA TYR A 539 11.67 12.77 -12.34
C TYR A 539 10.88 11.98 -11.30
N TRP A 540 9.59 11.75 -11.54
CA TRP A 540 8.72 11.06 -10.60
C TRP A 540 9.15 9.62 -10.36
N PHE A 541 9.53 8.89 -11.39
CA PHE A 541 9.77 7.45 -11.32
C PHE A 541 8.66 6.78 -10.51
N PRO A 542 7.41 6.80 -11.00
CA PRO A 542 6.27 6.33 -10.23
C PRO A 542 6.39 4.83 -9.99
N ALA A 543 6.75 4.48 -8.75
CA ALA A 543 7.12 3.14 -8.36
C ALA A 543 5.92 2.24 -8.13
N MET A 544 4.83 2.76 -7.54
CA MET A 544 3.68 1.93 -7.17
C MET A 544 2.40 2.74 -6.98
N PRO A 545 1.26 2.39 -7.63
CA PRO A 545 -0.06 2.83 -7.22
C PRO A 545 -0.48 2.18 -5.91
N VAL A 546 -1.16 2.93 -5.03
CA VAL A 546 -1.76 2.47 -3.78
C VAL A 546 -3.18 3.03 -3.70
N PHE A 547 -4.12 2.21 -3.26
CA PHE A 547 -5.52 2.62 -3.15
C PHE A 547 -5.88 2.89 -1.68
N PRO A 548 -6.80 3.84 -1.41
CA PRO A 548 -7.38 4.00 -0.09
C PRO A 548 -7.96 2.68 0.43
N ASP A 549 -7.89 2.49 1.74
CA ASP A 549 -8.40 1.32 2.44
C ASP A 549 -9.14 1.80 3.69
N ASN A 550 -10.43 2.01 3.56
CA ASN A 550 -11.26 2.62 4.61
C ASN A 550 -12.49 1.81 4.98
N GLU A 551 -12.87 0.83 4.18
CA GLU A 551 -14.05 0.04 4.44
C GLU A 551 -13.78 -1.03 5.52
N TYR A 552 -14.82 -1.45 6.20
CA TYR A 552 -14.75 -2.53 7.18
C TYR A 552 -15.21 -3.85 6.55
N PRO A 553 -14.64 -4.99 6.95
CA PRO A 553 -15.09 -6.29 6.46
C PRO A 553 -16.53 -6.59 6.89
N VAL A 554 -17.26 -7.28 6.02
CA VAL A 554 -18.66 -7.68 6.23
C VAL A 554 -18.74 -9.18 6.43
N ILE A 555 -19.39 -9.62 7.54
CA ILE A 555 -19.63 -11.02 7.84
C ILE A 555 -21.07 -11.38 7.48
N SER A 556 -21.26 -12.17 6.42
CA SER A 556 -22.57 -12.56 5.86
C SER A 556 -23.08 -13.92 6.37
N ILE A 557 -22.55 -14.42 7.50
CA ILE A 557 -23.05 -15.65 8.15
C ILE A 557 -24.38 -15.36 8.86
N SER A 558 -25.32 -16.29 8.79
CA SER A 558 -26.61 -16.18 9.50
C SER A 558 -26.42 -16.01 11.01
N ASP A 559 -27.25 -15.18 11.66
CA ASP A 559 -27.22 -14.96 13.12
C ASP A 559 -27.58 -16.19 13.92
N ASN A 560 -28.26 -17.16 13.29
CA ASN A 560 -28.68 -18.41 13.91
C ASN A 560 -28.34 -19.58 12.99
N LEU A 561 -27.67 -20.58 13.52
CA LEU A 561 -27.29 -21.80 12.83
C LEU A 561 -27.79 -23.04 13.60
N SER A 562 -28.00 -24.11 12.85
CA SER A 562 -28.27 -25.42 13.42
C SER A 562 -27.16 -26.39 13.04
N VAL A 563 -26.60 -27.11 14.01
CA VAL A 563 -25.55 -28.11 13.80
C VAL A 563 -26.14 -29.48 14.16
N GLY A 564 -26.14 -30.40 13.21
CA GLY A 564 -26.58 -31.77 13.36
C GLY A 564 -25.42 -32.72 13.67
N SER A 565 -25.62 -34.01 13.33
CA SER A 565 -24.64 -35.08 13.54
C SER A 565 -23.39 -34.99 12.67
N SER A 566 -23.44 -34.23 11.58
CA SER A 566 -22.30 -33.97 10.70
C SER A 566 -21.76 -32.56 10.88
N PRO A 567 -20.46 -32.36 10.82
CA PRO A 567 -19.88 -31.02 10.86
C PRO A 567 -20.45 -30.10 9.77
N VAL A 568 -20.76 -28.85 10.13
CA VAL A 568 -21.14 -27.79 9.20
C VAL A 568 -19.90 -27.09 8.75
N LYS A 569 -19.74 -26.98 7.45
CA LYS A 569 -18.63 -26.29 6.81
C LYS A 569 -19.14 -25.00 6.15
N ILE A 570 -18.56 -23.86 6.50
CA ILE A 570 -18.90 -22.53 5.98
C ILE A 570 -17.66 -21.95 5.30
N SER A 571 -17.74 -21.65 4.01
CA SER A 571 -16.68 -20.99 3.26
C SER A 571 -16.54 -19.53 3.71
N LEU A 572 -15.41 -19.16 4.25
CA LEU A 572 -15.10 -17.78 4.63
C LEU A 572 -14.81 -16.91 3.41
N LEU A 573 -14.29 -17.47 2.31
CA LEU A 573 -14.12 -16.76 1.03
C LEU A 573 -15.46 -16.24 0.46
N GLU A 574 -16.58 -16.93 0.77
CA GLU A 574 -17.91 -16.55 0.31
C GLU A 574 -18.70 -15.76 1.36
N SER A 575 -18.39 -15.98 2.65
CA SER A 575 -19.15 -15.43 3.77
C SER A 575 -18.53 -14.19 4.41
N VAL A 576 -17.30 -13.86 4.03
CA VAL A 576 -16.60 -12.67 4.48
C VAL A 576 -16.17 -11.89 3.25
N SER A 577 -16.45 -10.61 3.21
CA SER A 577 -16.07 -9.73 2.10
C SER A 577 -15.60 -8.39 2.62
N ASP A 578 -14.81 -7.72 1.80
CA ASP A 578 -14.36 -6.35 2.01
C ASP A 578 -14.36 -5.65 0.66
N ALA A 579 -14.68 -4.37 0.62
CA ALA A 579 -14.75 -3.62 -0.63
C ALA A 579 -13.36 -3.24 -1.15
N ASP A 580 -12.41 -3.05 -0.23
CA ASP A 580 -11.05 -2.58 -0.53
C ASP A 580 -10.04 -3.73 -0.61
N ASN A 581 -10.41 -4.93 -0.09
CA ASN A 581 -9.49 -6.06 0.07
C ASN A 581 -10.05 -7.37 -0.48
N LEU A 582 -9.14 -8.28 -0.82
CA LEU A 582 -9.51 -9.66 -1.18
C LEU A 582 -10.08 -10.39 0.03
N SER A 583 -11.21 -11.10 -0.13
CA SER A 583 -11.74 -11.99 0.92
C SER A 583 -10.70 -13.01 1.41
N ALA A 584 -9.79 -13.42 0.53
CA ALA A 584 -8.68 -14.33 0.85
C ALA A 584 -7.61 -13.69 1.76
N ALA A 585 -7.49 -12.36 1.76
CA ALA A 585 -6.57 -11.64 2.64
C ALA A 585 -7.12 -11.44 4.06
N VAL A 586 -8.44 -11.62 4.25
CA VAL A 586 -9.09 -11.43 5.54
C VAL A 586 -8.71 -12.57 6.50
N VAL A 587 -8.14 -12.20 7.63
CA VAL A 587 -7.74 -13.14 8.68
C VAL A 587 -8.90 -13.34 9.64
N SER A 588 -9.31 -14.58 9.81
CA SER A 588 -10.45 -14.93 10.66
C SER A 588 -10.02 -15.73 11.88
N THR A 589 -10.66 -15.45 13.01
CA THR A 589 -10.52 -16.22 14.26
C THR A 589 -11.88 -16.54 14.82
N VAL A 590 -12.03 -17.71 15.46
CA VAL A 590 -13.29 -18.16 16.06
C VAL A 590 -13.11 -18.50 17.53
N LYS A 591 -14.08 -18.08 18.36
CA LYS A 591 -14.12 -18.40 19.78
C LYS A 591 -15.52 -18.86 20.15
N VAL A 592 -15.63 -20.04 20.75
CA VAL A 592 -16.89 -20.62 21.21
C VAL A 592 -17.11 -20.26 22.68
N GLU A 593 -18.34 -19.91 23.05
CA GLU A 593 -18.70 -19.56 24.42
C GLU A 593 -18.77 -20.82 25.34
N ASP A 594 -19.35 -21.92 24.84
CA ASP A 594 -19.38 -23.21 25.56
C ASP A 594 -18.78 -24.33 24.67
N PRO A 595 -17.47 -24.63 24.84
CA PRO A 595 -16.81 -25.69 24.08
C PRO A 595 -17.32 -27.10 24.40
N SER A 596 -18.11 -27.27 25.46
CA SER A 596 -18.71 -28.57 25.77
C SER A 596 -19.96 -28.89 24.93
N ILE A 597 -20.56 -27.86 24.27
CA ILE A 597 -21.72 -27.98 23.39
C ILE A 597 -21.32 -27.96 21.93
N LEU A 598 -20.35 -27.07 21.55
CA LEU A 598 -19.91 -26.85 20.17
C LEU A 598 -18.41 -26.79 20.13
N SER A 599 -17.78 -27.42 19.15
CA SER A 599 -16.42 -27.09 18.73
C SER A 599 -16.45 -26.33 17.43
N ALA A 600 -15.55 -25.32 17.30
CA ALA A 600 -15.37 -24.56 16.10
C ALA A 600 -13.88 -24.38 15.82
N ARG A 601 -13.49 -24.52 14.55
CA ARG A 601 -12.13 -24.29 14.09
C ARG A 601 -12.11 -23.76 12.66
N ILE A 602 -11.03 -23.11 12.30
CA ILE A 602 -10.80 -22.65 10.93
C ILE A 602 -9.70 -23.50 10.31
N GLU A 603 -9.99 -24.09 9.16
CA GLU A 603 -9.04 -24.86 8.34
C GLU A 603 -8.93 -24.20 6.96
N GLY A 604 -7.81 -23.52 6.70
CA GLY A 604 -7.68 -22.69 5.50
C GLY A 604 -8.72 -21.57 5.49
N TYR A 605 -9.63 -21.62 4.54
CA TYR A 605 -10.74 -20.67 4.42
C TYR A 605 -12.10 -21.23 4.82
N ASP A 606 -12.11 -22.32 5.56
CA ASP A 606 -13.35 -22.99 5.99
C ASP A 606 -13.52 -22.88 7.50
N LEU A 607 -14.64 -22.34 7.94
CA LEU A 607 -15.11 -22.45 9.32
C LEU A 607 -15.85 -23.78 9.48
N ILE A 608 -15.35 -24.63 10.36
CA ILE A 608 -15.91 -25.96 10.64
C ILE A 608 -16.52 -25.96 12.04
N LEU A 609 -17.82 -26.26 12.12
CA LEU A 609 -18.61 -26.36 13.34
C LEU A 609 -18.99 -27.78 13.57
N SER A 610 -18.73 -28.34 14.77
CA SER A 610 -19.13 -29.69 15.17
C SER A 610 -19.89 -29.68 16.50
N GLY A 611 -21.04 -30.34 16.55
CA GLY A 611 -21.81 -30.50 17.80
C GLY A 611 -21.13 -31.51 18.72
N GLU A 612 -20.87 -31.12 19.96
CA GLU A 612 -20.30 -31.97 21.01
C GLU A 612 -21.38 -32.47 21.97
N LYS A 613 -22.42 -31.66 22.20
CA LYS A 613 -23.56 -31.98 23.07
C LYS A 613 -24.80 -31.22 22.61
N LEU A 614 -26.00 -31.87 22.79
CA LEU A 614 -27.27 -31.20 22.51
C LEU A 614 -27.43 -29.93 23.37
N GLY A 615 -27.89 -28.85 22.78
CA GLY A 615 -28.15 -27.60 23.48
C GLY A 615 -27.90 -26.37 22.64
N ASP A 616 -27.97 -25.22 23.28
CA ASP A 616 -27.77 -23.92 22.69
C ASP A 616 -26.46 -23.32 23.18
N THR A 617 -25.71 -22.73 22.28
CA THR A 617 -24.52 -21.96 22.57
C THR A 617 -24.34 -20.86 21.51
N SER A 618 -23.24 -20.18 21.56
CA SER A 618 -22.84 -19.20 20.53
C SER A 618 -21.34 -19.25 20.25
N PHE A 619 -20.93 -18.71 19.14
CA PHE A 619 -19.54 -18.41 18.88
C PHE A 619 -19.39 -16.97 18.37
N SER A 620 -18.24 -16.37 18.61
CA SER A 620 -17.82 -15.13 17.97
C SER A 620 -16.87 -15.44 16.83
N LEU A 621 -17.14 -14.90 15.65
CA LEU A 621 -16.22 -14.84 14.52
C LEU A 621 -15.68 -13.43 14.44
N THR A 622 -14.36 -13.31 14.65
CA THR A 622 -13.64 -12.03 14.47
C THR A 622 -12.85 -12.10 13.19
N VAL A 623 -12.97 -11.08 12.36
CA VAL A 623 -12.29 -10.94 11.08
C VAL A 623 -11.47 -9.67 11.07
N ASN A 624 -10.24 -9.75 10.58
CA ASN A 624 -9.33 -8.65 10.39
C ASN A 624 -9.04 -8.52 8.90
N SER A 625 -9.52 -7.46 8.29
CA SER A 625 -9.23 -7.08 6.91
C SER A 625 -8.26 -5.92 6.93
N ASN A 626 -7.00 -6.20 6.64
CA ASN A 626 -5.93 -5.22 6.54
C ASN A 626 -5.88 -4.21 7.71
N GLY A 627 -6.09 -4.72 8.95
CA GLY A 627 -6.06 -3.93 10.18
C GLY A 627 -7.42 -3.39 10.64
N ARG A 628 -8.48 -3.54 9.86
CA ARG A 628 -9.85 -3.22 10.25
C ARG A 628 -10.55 -4.47 10.75
N VAL A 629 -11.09 -4.40 11.97
CA VAL A 629 -11.59 -5.58 12.68
C VAL A 629 -13.08 -5.49 12.90
N GLU A 630 -13.77 -6.57 12.55
CA GLU A 630 -15.19 -6.76 12.85
C GLU A 630 -15.43 -8.09 13.58
N THR A 631 -16.42 -8.11 14.46
CA THR A 631 -16.78 -9.30 15.21
C THR A 631 -18.28 -9.53 15.14
N LYS A 632 -18.66 -10.75 14.77
CA LYS A 632 -20.06 -11.18 14.75
C LYS A 632 -20.29 -12.33 15.73
N MET A 633 -21.32 -12.19 16.58
CA MET A 633 -21.83 -13.26 17.44
C MET A 633 -22.88 -14.07 16.67
N VAL A 634 -22.73 -15.39 16.65
CA VAL A 634 -23.65 -16.32 15.98
C VAL A 634 -24.19 -17.33 17.00
N SER A 635 -25.52 -17.42 17.13
CA SER A 635 -26.19 -18.39 17.96
C SER A 635 -26.23 -19.74 17.25
N VAL A 636 -25.97 -20.82 17.98
CA VAL A 636 -25.96 -22.17 17.44
C VAL A 636 -26.83 -23.09 18.29
N HIS A 637 -27.78 -23.78 17.62
CA HIS A 637 -28.55 -24.84 18.18
C HIS A 637 -28.02 -26.22 17.72
N VAL A 638 -27.48 -27.01 18.65
CA VAL A 638 -27.00 -28.36 18.35
C VAL A 638 -28.17 -29.32 18.49
N THR A 639 -28.67 -29.82 17.35
CA THR A 639 -29.86 -30.66 17.25
C THR A 639 -29.54 -32.16 17.37
N GLU A 640 -28.33 -32.53 16.90
CA GLU A 640 -27.79 -33.87 16.93
C GLU A 640 -26.30 -33.78 17.19
N VAL A 641 -25.76 -34.69 17.93
CA VAL A 641 -24.31 -34.82 18.02
C VAL A 641 -23.88 -35.95 17.09
N SER A 642 -22.78 -35.83 16.39
CA SER A 642 -22.08 -36.98 15.85
C SER A 642 -21.60 -37.75 17.09
N GLY A 643 -22.51 -38.50 17.70
CA GLY A 643 -22.12 -39.42 18.73
C GLY A 643 -21.14 -40.40 18.10
N ILE A 644 -19.90 -40.20 18.40
CA ILE A 644 -19.32 -41.20 19.25
C ILE A 644 -19.97 -40.93 20.63
N GLU A 645 -21.24 -41.30 20.83
CA GLU A 645 -21.44 -42.13 22.00
C GLU A 645 -20.22 -43.05 21.95
N ASP A 646 -19.49 -43.22 23.08
CA ASP A 646 -18.84 -44.49 23.30
C ASP A 646 -19.91 -45.54 22.95
N ALA A 647 -20.08 -45.72 21.62
CA ALA A 647 -20.63 -46.94 21.13
C ALA A 647 -19.63 -47.87 21.78
N GLU A 648 -20.01 -48.47 22.92
CA GLU A 648 -19.55 -49.80 23.18
C GLU A 648 -19.53 -50.40 21.81
N SER A 649 -18.34 -50.27 21.21
CA SER A 649 -18.06 -50.75 19.85
C SER A 649 -18.71 -52.10 19.89
N LEU A 650 -19.65 -52.34 18.99
CA LEU A 650 -20.21 -53.68 18.90
C LEU A 650 -18.99 -54.59 18.97
N LYS A 651 -18.55 -54.93 20.19
CA LYS A 651 -17.37 -55.77 20.40
C LYS A 651 -17.84 -57.12 19.95
N ILE A 652 -18.00 -57.22 18.63
CA ILE A 652 -18.29 -58.47 17.96
C ILE A 652 -17.06 -59.32 18.16
N VAL A 653 -17.18 -60.27 18.99
CA VAL A 653 -16.15 -61.26 19.22
C VAL A 653 -16.64 -62.57 18.63
N ALA A 654 -15.99 -63.03 17.59
CA ALA A 654 -16.21 -64.37 17.01
C ALA A 654 -15.05 -65.27 17.41
N SER A 655 -15.30 -66.23 18.27
CA SER A 655 -14.28 -67.17 18.78
C SER A 655 -14.79 -68.59 18.99
N PRO A 656 -13.95 -69.62 18.87
CA PRO A 656 -12.58 -69.60 18.39
C PRO A 656 -12.49 -69.28 16.89
N ASN A 657 -11.45 -68.61 16.48
CA ASN A 657 -11.13 -68.41 15.06
C ASN A 657 -9.61 -68.64 14.90
N PRO A 658 -9.15 -69.72 14.30
CA PRO A 658 -9.92 -70.72 13.51
C PRO A 658 -10.91 -71.53 14.31
N VAL A 659 -12.03 -71.95 13.64
CA VAL A 659 -13.11 -72.70 14.22
C VAL A 659 -13.25 -74.11 13.58
N ARG A 660 -13.55 -75.11 14.41
CA ARG A 660 -13.87 -76.45 13.89
C ARG A 660 -15.40 -76.67 13.79
N ASP A 661 -16.08 -76.64 14.93
CA ASP A 661 -17.51 -77.08 14.95
C ASP A 661 -18.44 -75.96 15.39
N ILE A 662 -18.06 -75.17 16.43
CA ILE A 662 -18.93 -74.17 17.02
C ILE A 662 -18.19 -72.84 17.10
N LEU A 663 -18.70 -71.85 16.37
CA LEU A 663 -18.29 -70.46 16.48
C LEU A 663 -19.19 -69.71 17.48
N THR A 664 -18.60 -69.16 18.51
CA THR A 664 -19.32 -68.32 19.44
C THR A 664 -19.21 -66.87 19.00
N VAL A 665 -20.34 -66.22 18.74
CA VAL A 665 -20.42 -64.81 18.40
C VAL A 665 -21.02 -64.06 19.60
N ARG A 666 -20.37 -62.95 19.98
CA ARG A 666 -20.93 -62.00 20.94
C ARG A 666 -21.23 -60.72 20.18
N ALA A 667 -22.46 -60.26 20.29
CA ALA A 667 -22.95 -59.00 19.71
C ALA A 667 -24.19 -58.53 20.47
N CYS A 668 -24.79 -57.41 20.11
CA CYS A 668 -26.02 -56.94 20.72
C CYS A 668 -27.21 -57.88 20.43
N VAL A 669 -28.19 -57.88 21.32
CA VAL A 669 -29.46 -58.62 21.15
C VAL A 669 -30.20 -58.07 19.94
N GLY A 670 -30.74 -58.95 19.10
CA GLY A 670 -31.43 -58.58 17.85
C GLY A 670 -30.52 -58.42 16.62
N ALA A 671 -29.19 -58.53 16.78
CA ALA A 671 -28.30 -58.51 15.62
C ALA A 671 -28.52 -59.70 14.69
N GLU A 672 -28.60 -59.45 13.39
CA GLU A 672 -28.65 -60.48 12.36
C GLU A 672 -27.24 -60.97 12.02
N LEU A 673 -27.06 -62.30 12.07
CA LEU A 673 -25.81 -62.96 11.76
C LEU A 673 -25.94 -63.68 10.40
N THR A 674 -25.05 -63.38 9.47
CA THR A 674 -24.99 -64.08 8.20
C THR A 674 -23.54 -64.51 7.91
N VAL A 675 -23.30 -65.80 7.64
CA VAL A 675 -22.00 -66.31 7.18
C VAL A 675 -22.05 -66.48 5.67
N PHE A 676 -21.11 -65.85 5.00
CA PHE A 676 -20.95 -65.94 3.55
C PHE A 676 -19.70 -66.77 3.17
N ASP A 677 -19.80 -67.55 2.09
CA ASP A 677 -18.63 -68.13 1.43
C ASP A 677 -17.90 -67.05 0.61
N LEU A 678 -16.73 -67.37 0.05
CA LEU A 678 -15.93 -66.44 -0.76
C LEU A 678 -16.59 -66.00 -2.08
N ARG A 679 -17.69 -66.66 -2.50
CA ARG A 679 -18.49 -66.27 -3.67
C ARG A 679 -19.61 -65.30 -3.30
N GLY A 680 -19.74 -64.94 -2.02
CA GLY A 680 -20.80 -64.10 -1.50
C GLY A 680 -22.14 -64.83 -1.26
N VAL A 681 -22.14 -66.14 -1.28
CA VAL A 681 -23.36 -66.97 -0.98
C VAL A 681 -23.50 -67.11 0.51
N ALA A 682 -24.69 -66.78 1.06
CA ALA A 682 -24.99 -66.96 2.45
C ALA A 682 -25.16 -68.48 2.76
N VAL A 683 -24.28 -68.99 3.61
CA VAL A 683 -24.24 -70.42 4.02
C VAL A 683 -24.80 -70.68 5.40
N TYR A 684 -24.99 -69.61 6.19
CA TYR A 684 -25.59 -69.69 7.51
C TYR A 684 -26.26 -68.34 7.86
N ARG A 685 -27.41 -68.39 8.55
CA ARG A 685 -28.11 -67.22 9.09
C ARG A 685 -28.65 -67.52 10.46
N ASP A 686 -28.59 -66.52 11.35
CA ASP A 686 -29.13 -66.56 12.68
C ASP A 686 -29.45 -65.14 13.15
N THR A 687 -30.20 -65.00 14.24
CA THR A 687 -30.47 -63.71 14.88
C THR A 687 -30.13 -63.84 16.39
N MET A 688 -29.44 -62.86 16.92
CA MET A 688 -28.99 -62.81 18.30
C MET A 688 -30.20 -62.70 19.26
N VAL A 689 -30.57 -63.75 19.95
CA VAL A 689 -31.65 -63.76 21.01
C VAL A 689 -31.10 -63.32 22.36
N GLY A 690 -29.82 -63.28 22.55
CA GLY A 690 -29.06 -62.79 23.70
C GLY A 690 -27.71 -62.22 23.31
N SER A 691 -26.93 -61.74 24.26
CA SER A 691 -25.60 -61.15 23.98
C SER A 691 -24.55 -62.13 23.46
N LYS A 692 -24.94 -63.43 23.31
CA LYS A 692 -24.06 -64.52 22.85
C LYS A 692 -24.87 -65.54 22.05
N SER A 693 -24.42 -65.85 20.80
CA SER A 693 -24.95 -66.92 19.99
C SER A 693 -23.86 -67.96 19.68
N ARG A 694 -24.26 -69.21 19.46
CA ARG A 694 -23.40 -70.36 19.14
C ARG A 694 -23.77 -70.88 17.75
N LEU A 695 -23.00 -70.55 16.75
CA LEU A 695 -23.21 -71.00 15.38
C LEU A 695 -22.55 -72.36 15.19
N ASN A 696 -23.37 -73.36 14.83
CA ASN A 696 -22.83 -74.67 14.46
C ASN A 696 -22.35 -74.61 13.00
N VAL A 697 -21.07 -74.60 12.81
CA VAL A 697 -20.41 -74.55 11.49
C VAL A 697 -19.75 -75.87 11.12
N SER A 698 -20.06 -76.96 11.83
CA SER A 698 -19.47 -78.30 11.60
C SER A 698 -19.73 -78.85 10.17
N SER A 699 -20.88 -78.49 9.57
CA SER A 699 -21.25 -78.88 8.22
C SER A 699 -20.56 -78.08 7.12
N LEU A 700 -19.88 -76.98 7.43
CA LEU A 700 -19.19 -76.16 6.45
C LEU A 700 -17.85 -76.80 6.09
N PRO A 701 -17.46 -76.83 4.81
CA PRO A 701 -16.13 -77.24 4.38
C PRO A 701 -15.01 -76.39 5.00
N ALA A 702 -13.82 -76.97 5.14
CA ALA A 702 -12.68 -76.20 5.59
C ALA A 702 -12.38 -75.08 4.56
N GLY A 703 -12.18 -73.86 5.05
CA GLY A 703 -12.00 -72.69 4.19
C GLY A 703 -12.16 -71.34 4.92
N ILE A 704 -12.13 -70.25 4.15
CA ILE A 704 -12.36 -68.92 4.62
C ILE A 704 -13.81 -68.50 4.36
N TYR A 705 -14.44 -67.91 5.40
CA TYR A 705 -15.82 -67.39 5.37
C TYR A 705 -15.81 -65.95 5.91
N VAL A 706 -16.85 -65.21 5.61
CA VAL A 706 -17.09 -63.86 6.14
C VAL A 706 -18.38 -63.89 6.97
N LEU A 707 -18.28 -63.61 8.27
CA LEU A 707 -19.42 -63.34 9.14
C LEU A 707 -19.80 -61.88 8.99
N SER A 708 -21.01 -61.60 8.57
CA SER A 708 -21.67 -60.31 8.65
C SER A 708 -22.53 -60.25 9.89
N VAL A 709 -22.37 -59.22 10.67
CA VAL A 709 -23.22 -58.93 11.83
C VAL A 709 -23.90 -57.60 11.60
N CYS A 710 -25.19 -57.60 11.40
CA CYS A 710 -26.00 -56.41 11.16
C CYS A 710 -26.85 -56.08 12.37
N ALA A 711 -26.71 -54.87 12.90
CA ALA A 711 -27.51 -54.37 14.02
C ALA A 711 -27.64 -52.83 13.92
N ASN A 712 -28.82 -52.29 14.16
CA ASN A 712 -29.10 -50.84 14.16
C ASN A 712 -28.59 -50.15 12.91
N ASP A 713 -28.90 -50.70 11.73
CA ASP A 713 -28.48 -50.21 10.40
C ASP A 713 -26.95 -50.18 10.14
N ARG A 714 -26.17 -50.86 10.98
CA ARG A 714 -24.74 -51.05 10.82
C ARG A 714 -24.43 -52.51 10.56
N THR A 715 -23.49 -52.78 9.67
CA THR A 715 -23.01 -54.10 9.33
C THR A 715 -21.50 -54.15 9.51
N GLU A 716 -21.05 -55.11 10.34
CA GLU A 716 -19.61 -55.41 10.44
C GLU A 716 -19.30 -56.77 9.86
N TYR A 717 -18.09 -56.93 9.35
CA TYR A 717 -17.61 -58.16 8.68
C TYR A 717 -16.40 -58.70 9.41
N ILE A 718 -16.48 -59.98 9.76
CA ILE A 718 -15.38 -60.70 10.42
C ILE A 718 -14.97 -61.88 9.55
N ARG A 719 -13.69 -61.98 9.24
CA ARG A 719 -13.12 -63.16 8.54
C ARG A 719 -13.07 -64.33 9.52
N ILE A 720 -13.67 -65.47 9.13
CA ILE A 720 -13.66 -66.72 9.85
C ILE A 720 -12.83 -67.74 9.08
N ILE A 721 -11.99 -68.48 9.81
CA ILE A 721 -11.20 -69.58 9.25
C ILE A 721 -11.81 -70.90 9.81
N LYS A 722 -12.45 -71.68 8.93
CA LYS A 722 -13.00 -73.02 9.25
C LYS A 722 -11.91 -74.06 8.99
N GLN A 723 -11.63 -74.87 10.03
CA GLN A 723 -10.72 -76.01 9.98
C GLN A 723 -11.44 -77.33 9.77
#